data_cc2a8682a720a3193bb5b71e20a6fcb0
#
_entry.id   cc2a8682a720a3193bb5b71e20a6fcb0
#
_cell.length_a   1.000
_cell.length_b   1.000
_cell.length_c   1.000
_cell.angle_alpha   90.00
_cell.angle_beta   90.00
_cell.angle_gamma   90.00
#
_symmetry.space_group_name_H-M   'P 1'
#
loop_
_entity.id
_entity.type
_entity.pdbx_description
1 polymer ?
#
loop_
_entity_poly.entity_id
_entity_poly.type
_entity_poly.pdbx_seq_one_letter_code
_entity_poly.pdbx_strand_id
1 'polypeptide(L)'
;MSTFVVNGHTVTAEKNKKLLRFLRDDLGLTSVKDGCSEGACGACTVIIDGVTCKACVPDTDKLEGRNIITVEGLSDWEKEMYTFAYSEAGAVQCGFCIPGMVMCTKALLDKNPDPTEAEMRYAIRNNYCRCTGYVKIIDAISLAAQIKRTGVIPEPSNDDWKIGSRVQRLDAEEKVLGTGKYPDDYYMEGMLYGSALRSEYPRARVLSIDTSAARALPGVAAVLTAEDIPGENKIGHLKHDQYTLIPVGGLVHYLGDAIALVAAEDREILEKAKKLIKVEYEVLPAIHNIQEAGAANAPRVFDEEKDNVCAYKHISRGDAAGEISKAKHVISRHFETPWTEHAFLEPECAVSYIDQDGDVFIYSTDQSAHQTLHECCMALGTDKVKVQNALVGGGFGGKEDMTVQHHAALLTYVTRRPVKVKLTRAESLLVHPKRHHFEMDFTMGCDENGIIKGVKAKVYTDTGAFASLGGPVLERACTHAAGPYNYQNFEIEGTAYYTNNPPAGAFRGFGVTQTCFATESLLNMMADEIGITPWEIRYRNAIRPGQVLPNGQIVDESTGLVETLEAIKPYYDEAIAAGKPVGLGCAMKNAGVGVGIPDTGRVKLIVGDDGKVHIFSGASCIGQGLGTVLVQMMVSNTDLTRDDIVYERSNTWISPDSGTTSGSRQTLITGEACLRACEKLMEDRRSGLSLQQMKGRVYYGEYLAKTDPLGADVPNPVSHVAYGYATQLCILDKKTGRVEHMIAAHDVGKAVNPLSCEGQIEGGVVMSMGYALREKYPIDDNCKPIEKYGSLGLFRAHELPKITALVIDKPGLKVACGAIGIGEITSIPTAPAIADAYYRLDGERRYSLPLCNTPYERRG
;
A
#
# COMPACT_ATOMS: atom_id res chain seq x y z
N MET A 1 -0.10 -35.54 -22.27
CA MET A 1 1.25 -35.19 -22.71
C MET A 1 1.11 -34.29 -23.92
N SER A 2 1.69 -33.07 -23.86
CA SER A 2 1.69 -32.13 -24.98
C SER A 2 3.08 -31.50 -25.15
N THR A 3 3.49 -31.33 -26.41
CA THR A 3 4.82 -30.80 -26.77
C THR A 3 4.65 -29.47 -27.47
N PHE A 4 5.37 -28.44 -26.98
CA PHE A 4 5.33 -27.07 -27.52
C PHE A 4 6.69 -26.38 -27.34
N VAL A 5 6.84 -25.18 -27.83
CA VAL A 5 8.10 -24.44 -27.76
C VAL A 5 7.98 -23.31 -26.72
N VAL A 6 8.97 -23.20 -25.84
CA VAL A 6 9.07 -22.09 -24.87
C VAL A 6 10.44 -21.42 -25.04
N ASN A 7 10.47 -20.13 -25.38
CA ASN A 7 11.68 -19.35 -25.57
C ASN A 7 12.68 -20.02 -26.53
N GLY A 8 12.17 -20.63 -27.63
CA GLY A 8 12.97 -21.31 -28.63
C GLY A 8 13.34 -22.78 -28.29
N HIS A 9 12.98 -23.29 -27.13
CA HIS A 9 13.28 -24.64 -26.68
C HIS A 9 12.03 -25.52 -26.74
N THR A 10 12.15 -26.72 -27.31
CA THR A 10 11.05 -27.71 -27.30
C THR A 10 10.92 -28.31 -25.90
N VAL A 11 9.73 -28.26 -25.31
CA VAL A 11 9.41 -28.78 -23.99
C VAL A 11 8.18 -29.69 -24.05
N THR A 12 8.07 -30.63 -23.11
CA THR A 12 6.94 -31.53 -23.01
C THR A 12 6.31 -31.48 -21.62
N ALA A 13 5.02 -31.19 -21.56
CA ALA A 13 4.23 -31.29 -20.34
C ALA A 13 3.68 -32.70 -20.21
N GLU A 14 4.22 -33.49 -19.27
CA GLU A 14 3.81 -34.87 -19.04
C GLU A 14 2.38 -34.99 -18.50
N LYS A 15 2.00 -34.04 -17.63
CA LYS A 15 0.66 -33.93 -17.04
C LYS A 15 0.00 -32.63 -17.48
N ASN A 16 -1.32 -32.71 -17.68
CA ASN A 16 -2.08 -31.48 -17.94
C ASN A 16 -2.12 -30.59 -16.68
N LYS A 17 -1.75 -29.32 -16.83
CA LYS A 17 -1.81 -28.28 -15.78
C LYS A 17 -1.94 -26.90 -16.42
N LYS A 18 -2.23 -25.88 -15.64
CA LYS A 18 -2.21 -24.49 -16.12
C LYS A 18 -0.82 -24.13 -16.62
N LEU A 19 -0.74 -23.43 -17.77
CA LEU A 19 0.53 -22.98 -18.34
C LEU A 19 1.36 -22.18 -17.32
N LEU A 20 0.73 -21.33 -16.52
CA LEU A 20 1.39 -20.59 -15.44
C LEU A 20 2.17 -21.52 -14.50
N ARG A 21 1.56 -22.64 -14.09
CA ARG A 21 2.21 -23.60 -13.18
C ARG A 21 3.37 -24.31 -13.90
N PHE A 22 3.17 -24.71 -15.15
CA PHE A 22 4.22 -25.35 -15.94
C PHE A 22 5.44 -24.43 -16.12
N LEU A 23 5.22 -23.16 -16.50
CA LEU A 23 6.31 -22.22 -16.68
C LEU A 23 7.10 -21.94 -15.38
N ARG A 24 6.39 -21.80 -14.26
CA ARG A 24 7.01 -21.47 -12.97
C ARG A 24 7.59 -22.68 -12.25
N ASP A 25 6.77 -23.74 -12.11
CA ASP A 25 7.09 -24.86 -11.22
C ASP A 25 7.98 -25.91 -11.92
N ASP A 26 7.82 -26.11 -13.24
CA ASP A 26 8.62 -27.12 -13.99
C ASP A 26 9.82 -26.47 -14.74
N LEU A 27 9.66 -25.24 -15.28
CA LEU A 27 10.72 -24.60 -16.05
C LEU A 27 11.48 -23.48 -15.30
N GLY A 28 11.03 -23.08 -14.11
CA GLY A 28 11.68 -22.04 -13.31
C GLY A 28 11.58 -20.61 -13.90
N LEU A 29 10.64 -20.37 -14.84
CA LEU A 29 10.47 -19.07 -15.49
C LEU A 29 9.64 -18.12 -14.60
N THR A 30 10.30 -17.48 -13.66
CA THR A 30 9.67 -16.70 -12.60
C THR A 30 9.30 -15.28 -13.00
N SER A 31 9.69 -14.79 -14.18
CA SER A 31 9.17 -13.53 -14.72
C SER A 31 7.66 -13.56 -14.92
N VAL A 32 7.08 -14.76 -15.13
CA VAL A 32 5.65 -14.98 -15.23
C VAL A 32 5.04 -15.00 -13.84
N LYS A 33 4.57 -13.83 -13.36
CA LYS A 33 4.11 -13.65 -11.97
C LYS A 33 2.69 -14.15 -11.75
N ASP A 34 2.46 -14.80 -10.61
CA ASP A 34 1.13 -15.29 -10.20
C ASP A 34 0.45 -14.31 -9.23
N GLY A 35 -0.34 -13.38 -9.78
CA GLY A 35 -1.05 -12.39 -8.97
C GLY A 35 -2.48 -12.75 -8.60
N CYS A 36 -3.24 -13.42 -9.47
CA CYS A 36 -4.65 -13.74 -9.18
C CYS A 36 -5.07 -15.17 -9.54
N SER A 37 -4.37 -15.85 -10.43
CA SER A 37 -4.72 -17.18 -10.96
C SER A 37 -6.16 -17.32 -11.53
N GLU A 38 -6.86 -16.20 -11.79
CA GLU A 38 -8.26 -16.15 -12.24
C GLU A 38 -8.44 -15.42 -13.59
N GLY A 39 -7.35 -15.11 -14.29
CA GLY A 39 -7.39 -14.41 -15.57
C GLY A 39 -7.68 -12.90 -15.49
N ALA A 40 -7.65 -12.28 -14.30
CA ALA A 40 -8.01 -10.85 -14.13
C ALA A 40 -6.81 -9.91 -14.23
N CYS A 41 -5.73 -10.11 -13.44
CA CYS A 41 -4.71 -9.11 -13.18
C CYS A 41 -3.70 -8.89 -14.32
N GLY A 42 -3.42 -9.89 -15.15
CA GLY A 42 -2.47 -9.81 -16.26
C GLY A 42 -0.99 -9.88 -15.90
N ALA A 43 -0.62 -10.05 -14.61
CA ALA A 43 0.78 -10.19 -14.20
C ALA A 43 1.49 -11.40 -14.83
N CYS A 44 0.73 -12.42 -15.21
CA CYS A 44 1.21 -13.64 -15.87
C CYS A 44 1.13 -13.57 -17.42
N THR A 45 1.13 -12.39 -18.02
CA THR A 45 1.05 -12.26 -19.48
C THR A 45 2.31 -12.79 -20.15
N VAL A 46 2.10 -13.68 -21.14
CA VAL A 46 3.10 -14.22 -22.07
C VAL A 46 2.63 -13.98 -23.51
N ILE A 47 3.48 -14.25 -24.49
CA ILE A 47 3.09 -14.22 -25.90
C ILE A 47 2.99 -15.67 -26.39
N ILE A 48 1.85 -16.02 -27.00
CA ILE A 48 1.63 -17.31 -27.66
C ILE A 48 1.35 -17.04 -29.13
N ASP A 49 2.22 -17.53 -30.02
CA ASP A 49 2.13 -17.32 -31.49
C ASP A 49 1.92 -15.85 -31.89
N GLY A 50 2.67 -14.92 -31.23
CA GLY A 50 2.62 -13.49 -31.49
C GLY A 50 1.44 -12.74 -30.85
N VAL A 51 0.62 -13.40 -30.01
CA VAL A 51 -0.54 -12.80 -29.33
C VAL A 51 -0.39 -12.90 -27.80
N THR A 52 -0.69 -11.80 -27.08
CA THR A 52 -0.65 -11.79 -25.61
C THR A 52 -1.70 -12.73 -25.03
N CYS A 53 -1.29 -13.54 -24.07
CA CYS A 53 -2.15 -14.47 -23.34
C CYS A 53 -1.80 -14.45 -21.86
N LYS A 54 -2.79 -14.59 -20.99
CA LYS A 54 -2.58 -14.77 -19.54
C LYS A 54 -2.30 -16.24 -19.24
N ALA A 55 -1.10 -16.57 -18.83
CA ALA A 55 -0.65 -17.97 -18.63
C ALA A 55 -1.50 -18.75 -17.62
N CYS A 56 -2.22 -18.11 -16.72
CA CYS A 56 -3.13 -18.76 -15.79
C CYS A 56 -4.44 -19.27 -16.44
N VAL A 57 -4.70 -18.94 -17.72
CA VAL A 57 -5.95 -19.33 -18.40
C VAL A 57 -5.81 -20.67 -19.14
N PRO A 58 -4.87 -20.85 -20.09
CA PRO A 58 -4.79 -22.08 -20.87
C PRO A 58 -4.22 -23.24 -20.04
N ASP A 59 -4.71 -24.42 -20.36
CA ASP A 59 -4.15 -25.70 -19.93
C ASP A 59 -3.11 -26.17 -20.93
N THR A 60 -2.07 -26.89 -20.47
CA THR A 60 -0.96 -27.32 -21.31
C THR A 60 -1.38 -28.30 -22.43
N ASP A 61 -2.46 -29.06 -22.25
CA ASP A 61 -2.98 -29.98 -23.29
C ASP A 61 -3.51 -29.25 -24.55
N LYS A 62 -3.80 -27.94 -24.45
CA LYS A 62 -4.27 -27.09 -25.56
C LYS A 62 -3.14 -26.38 -26.30
N LEU A 63 -1.89 -26.64 -25.94
CA LEU A 63 -0.72 -25.88 -26.43
C LEU A 63 0.16 -26.69 -27.37
N GLU A 64 -0.27 -27.87 -27.83
CA GLU A 64 0.50 -28.69 -28.77
C GLU A 64 0.97 -27.88 -29.98
N GLY A 65 2.31 -27.90 -30.25
CA GLY A 65 2.92 -27.21 -31.36
C GLY A 65 2.97 -25.68 -31.29
N ARG A 66 2.48 -25.06 -30.19
CA ARG A 66 2.49 -23.60 -30.01
C ARG A 66 3.86 -23.07 -29.63
N ASN A 67 4.13 -21.80 -29.95
CA ASN A 67 5.34 -21.09 -29.56
C ASN A 67 5.04 -20.05 -28.49
N ILE A 68 5.67 -20.16 -27.33
CA ILE A 68 5.46 -19.33 -26.15
C ILE A 68 6.73 -18.53 -25.86
N ILE A 69 6.58 -17.23 -25.63
CA ILE A 69 7.68 -16.32 -25.28
C ILE A 69 7.37 -15.66 -23.94
N THR A 70 8.33 -15.71 -23.03
CA THR A 70 8.37 -14.98 -21.76
C THR A 70 9.49 -13.93 -21.79
N VAL A 71 9.63 -13.13 -20.73
CA VAL A 71 10.70 -12.11 -20.66
C VAL A 71 12.09 -12.73 -20.77
N GLU A 72 12.29 -13.94 -20.23
CA GLU A 72 13.55 -14.67 -20.31
C GLU A 72 13.97 -14.97 -21.78
N GLY A 73 12.99 -15.10 -22.67
CA GLY A 73 13.20 -15.36 -24.10
C GLY A 73 13.43 -14.11 -24.98
N LEU A 74 13.48 -12.93 -24.39
CA LEU A 74 13.85 -11.71 -25.11
C LEU A 74 15.33 -11.74 -25.51
N SER A 75 15.68 -11.15 -26.66
CA SER A 75 17.07 -10.93 -27.03
C SER A 75 17.76 -9.97 -26.05
N ASP A 76 19.09 -10.00 -25.99
CA ASP A 76 19.86 -9.12 -25.09
C ASP A 76 19.59 -7.65 -25.37
N TRP A 77 19.50 -7.27 -26.66
CA TRP A 77 19.13 -5.92 -27.05
C TRP A 77 17.72 -5.51 -26.61
N GLU A 78 16.74 -6.41 -26.71
CA GLU A 78 15.38 -6.13 -26.22
C GLU A 78 15.34 -5.98 -24.71
N LYS A 79 16.09 -6.82 -23.97
CA LYS A 79 16.23 -6.70 -22.51
C LYS A 79 16.79 -5.35 -22.11
N GLU A 80 17.87 -4.93 -22.76
CA GLU A 80 18.50 -3.62 -22.54
C GLU A 80 17.55 -2.47 -22.88
N MET A 81 16.89 -2.52 -24.02
CA MET A 81 15.92 -1.53 -24.48
C MET A 81 14.75 -1.36 -23.50
N TYR A 82 14.10 -2.46 -23.08
CA TYR A 82 12.98 -2.39 -22.14
C TYR A 82 13.42 -1.97 -20.75
N THR A 83 14.57 -2.44 -20.29
CA THR A 83 15.16 -2.00 -19.01
C THR A 83 15.37 -0.49 -19.02
N PHE A 84 16.02 0.03 -20.05
CA PHE A 84 16.23 1.47 -20.17
C PHE A 84 14.92 2.24 -20.23
N ALA A 85 14.01 1.86 -21.12
CA ALA A 85 12.77 2.62 -21.35
C ALA A 85 11.88 2.68 -20.09
N TYR A 86 11.72 1.55 -19.37
CA TYR A 86 10.91 1.50 -18.17
C TYR A 86 11.58 2.17 -16.96
N SER A 87 12.92 2.13 -16.90
CA SER A 87 13.69 2.80 -15.84
C SER A 87 13.67 4.31 -16.02
N GLU A 88 13.99 4.79 -17.22
CA GLU A 88 14.11 6.20 -17.56
C GLU A 88 12.78 6.94 -17.43
N ALA A 89 11.68 6.31 -17.85
CA ALA A 89 10.35 6.86 -17.68
C ALA A 89 9.86 6.87 -16.21
N GLY A 90 10.54 6.17 -15.29
CA GLY A 90 10.07 5.99 -13.90
C GLY A 90 8.86 5.06 -13.78
N ALA A 91 8.67 4.15 -14.74
CA ALA A 91 7.51 3.26 -14.83
C ALA A 91 7.53 2.12 -13.80
N VAL A 92 8.64 1.90 -13.11
CA VAL A 92 8.82 0.79 -12.17
C VAL A 92 8.63 1.27 -10.74
N GLN A 93 7.67 0.66 -10.02
CA GLN A 93 7.54 0.84 -8.56
C GLN A 93 7.73 -0.51 -7.86
N CYS A 94 6.66 -1.21 -7.45
CA CYS A 94 6.84 -2.52 -6.84
C CYS A 94 7.38 -3.58 -7.81
N GLY A 95 7.14 -3.43 -9.12
CA GLY A 95 7.70 -4.28 -10.18
C GLY A 95 6.87 -5.51 -10.53
N PHE A 96 5.94 -5.93 -9.69
CA PHE A 96 5.22 -7.20 -9.86
C PHE A 96 4.43 -7.33 -11.19
N CYS A 97 3.88 -6.22 -11.70
CA CYS A 97 3.16 -6.19 -12.98
C CYS A 97 4.07 -6.01 -14.20
N ILE A 98 5.30 -5.55 -14.00
CA ILE A 98 6.13 -5.01 -15.10
C ILE A 98 6.53 -6.08 -16.12
N PRO A 99 6.96 -7.30 -15.77
CA PRO A 99 7.25 -8.32 -16.78
C PRO A 99 6.07 -8.58 -17.73
N GLY A 100 4.84 -8.66 -17.19
CA GLY A 100 3.64 -8.79 -18.01
C GLY A 100 3.35 -7.56 -18.89
N MET A 101 3.67 -6.35 -18.41
CA MET A 101 3.55 -5.11 -19.20
C MET A 101 4.58 -5.07 -20.34
N VAL A 102 5.82 -5.53 -20.09
CA VAL A 102 6.88 -5.67 -21.12
C VAL A 102 6.42 -6.62 -22.22
N MET A 103 5.83 -7.76 -21.90
CA MET A 103 5.30 -8.69 -22.89
C MET A 103 4.17 -8.08 -23.74
N CYS A 104 3.30 -7.26 -23.13
CA CYS A 104 2.30 -6.50 -23.87
C CYS A 104 2.92 -5.47 -24.80
N THR A 105 3.94 -4.76 -24.32
CA THR A 105 4.69 -3.77 -25.09
C THR A 105 5.39 -4.41 -26.29
N LYS A 106 6.08 -5.54 -26.08
CA LYS A 106 6.69 -6.30 -27.16
C LYS A 106 5.67 -6.71 -28.23
N ALA A 107 4.56 -7.31 -27.83
CA ALA A 107 3.53 -7.73 -28.78
C ALA A 107 2.90 -6.57 -29.56
N LEU A 108 2.82 -5.38 -28.95
CA LEU A 108 2.40 -4.15 -29.63
C LEU A 108 3.46 -3.71 -30.64
N LEU A 109 4.71 -3.51 -30.19
CA LEU A 109 5.79 -2.94 -31.00
C LEU A 109 6.28 -3.86 -32.13
N ASP A 110 6.09 -5.17 -32.00
CA ASP A 110 6.36 -6.12 -33.09
C ASP A 110 5.35 -5.99 -34.25
N LYS A 111 4.14 -5.50 -33.97
CA LYS A 111 3.08 -5.27 -34.96
C LYS A 111 3.05 -3.83 -35.46
N ASN A 112 3.23 -2.87 -34.57
CA ASN A 112 3.20 -1.44 -34.86
C ASN A 112 4.35 -0.73 -34.12
N PRO A 113 5.45 -0.38 -34.78
CA PRO A 113 6.59 0.27 -34.15
C PRO A 113 6.37 1.76 -33.83
N ASP A 114 5.26 2.34 -34.29
CA ASP A 114 4.88 3.75 -34.05
C ASP A 114 3.43 3.87 -33.53
N PRO A 115 3.14 3.32 -32.34
CA PRO A 115 1.78 3.31 -31.83
C PRO A 115 1.36 4.69 -31.30
N THR A 116 0.10 5.01 -31.49
CA THR A 116 -0.56 6.14 -30.80
C THR A 116 -0.73 5.86 -29.30
N GLU A 117 -0.90 6.89 -28.51
CA GLU A 117 -1.17 6.74 -27.06
C GLU A 117 -2.40 5.85 -26.80
N ALA A 118 -3.45 5.97 -27.59
CA ALA A 118 -4.65 5.14 -27.47
C ALA A 118 -4.34 3.65 -27.71
N GLU A 119 -3.49 3.33 -28.68
CA GLU A 119 -3.04 1.96 -28.96
C GLU A 119 -2.16 1.43 -27.83
N MET A 120 -1.28 2.26 -27.25
CA MET A 120 -0.45 1.91 -26.10
C MET A 120 -1.34 1.56 -24.88
N ARG A 121 -2.28 2.44 -24.55
CA ARG A 121 -3.27 2.21 -23.47
C ARG A 121 -4.10 0.95 -23.69
N TYR A 122 -4.52 0.71 -24.93
CA TYR A 122 -5.30 -0.47 -25.29
C TYR A 122 -4.48 -1.76 -25.23
N ALA A 123 -3.19 -1.74 -25.58
CA ALA A 123 -2.31 -2.91 -25.52
C ALA A 123 -2.20 -3.49 -24.12
N ILE A 124 -2.14 -2.65 -23.09
CA ILE A 124 -2.05 -3.05 -21.68
C ILE A 124 -3.41 -3.08 -20.95
N ARG A 125 -4.54 -2.98 -21.68
CA ARG A 125 -5.89 -2.93 -21.07
C ARG A 125 -6.25 -4.11 -20.18
N ASN A 126 -5.57 -5.24 -20.36
CA ASN A 126 -5.80 -6.47 -19.61
C ASN A 126 -4.83 -6.67 -18.43
N ASN A 127 -3.96 -5.69 -18.19
CA ASN A 127 -2.96 -5.72 -17.13
C ASN A 127 -3.28 -4.65 -16.10
N TYR A 128 -3.34 -5.03 -14.84
CA TYR A 128 -3.48 -4.08 -13.75
C TYR A 128 -2.12 -3.62 -13.21
N CYS A 129 -2.05 -2.35 -12.84
CA CYS A 129 -1.03 -1.80 -11.96
C CYS A 129 -1.72 -0.99 -10.86
N ARG A 130 -1.37 -1.24 -9.60
CA ARG A 130 -1.92 -0.49 -8.45
C ARG A 130 -1.04 0.67 -8.01
N CYS A 131 0.23 0.67 -8.41
CA CYS A 131 1.25 1.58 -7.92
C CYS A 131 1.38 2.88 -8.72
N THR A 132 1.39 2.78 -10.07
CA THR A 132 1.94 3.82 -10.96
C THR A 132 0.90 4.80 -11.53
N GLY A 133 -0.39 4.47 -11.42
CA GLY A 133 -1.40 5.23 -12.17
C GLY A 133 -1.26 5.13 -13.70
N TYR A 134 -0.41 4.25 -14.18
CA TYR A 134 -0.12 3.94 -15.59
C TYR A 134 0.57 5.05 -16.41
N VAL A 135 0.59 6.31 -15.97
CA VAL A 135 1.15 7.44 -16.74
C VAL A 135 2.58 7.12 -17.19
N LYS A 136 3.45 6.82 -16.23
CA LYS A 136 4.86 6.48 -16.52
C LYS A 136 5.03 5.19 -17.34
N ILE A 137 4.08 4.24 -17.27
CA ILE A 137 4.11 3.04 -18.11
C ILE A 137 3.82 3.40 -19.57
N ILE A 138 2.91 4.31 -19.84
CA ILE A 138 2.66 4.80 -21.21
C ILE A 138 3.87 5.55 -21.75
N ASP A 139 4.52 6.39 -20.93
CA ASP A 139 5.77 7.06 -21.29
C ASP A 139 6.87 6.05 -21.63
N ALA A 140 6.98 4.95 -20.85
CA ALA A 140 7.93 3.88 -21.11
C ALA A 140 7.66 3.15 -22.44
N ILE A 141 6.41 2.88 -22.77
CA ILE A 141 6.02 2.27 -24.05
C ILE A 141 6.39 3.21 -25.22
N SER A 142 6.12 4.50 -25.06
CA SER A 142 6.47 5.53 -26.05
C SER A 142 7.98 5.59 -26.28
N LEU A 143 8.77 5.60 -25.20
CA LEU A 143 10.23 5.61 -25.27
C LEU A 143 10.77 4.32 -25.90
N ALA A 144 10.24 3.15 -25.53
CA ALA A 144 10.61 1.86 -26.14
C ALA A 144 10.30 1.86 -27.66
N ALA A 145 9.17 2.42 -28.08
CA ALA A 145 8.81 2.59 -29.49
C ALA A 145 9.83 3.47 -30.23
N GLN A 146 10.25 4.59 -29.63
CA GLN A 146 11.25 5.48 -30.18
C GLN A 146 12.61 4.76 -30.34
N ILE A 147 13.07 4.07 -29.30
CA ILE A 147 14.33 3.31 -29.33
C ILE A 147 14.27 2.21 -30.41
N LYS A 148 13.15 1.49 -30.50
CA LYS A 148 12.97 0.43 -31.52
C LYS A 148 13.05 0.97 -32.94
N ARG A 149 12.51 2.19 -33.22
CA ARG A 149 12.57 2.83 -34.52
C ARG A 149 13.98 3.34 -34.89
N THR A 150 14.68 3.89 -33.88
CA THR A 150 16.02 4.48 -34.10
C THR A 150 17.14 3.43 -34.05
N GLY A 151 16.92 2.32 -33.38
CA GLY A 151 17.93 1.30 -33.10
C GLY A 151 18.98 1.74 -32.06
N VAL A 152 18.79 2.89 -31.41
CA VAL A 152 19.75 3.49 -30.46
C VAL A 152 19.13 3.66 -29.09
N ILE A 153 19.74 3.05 -28.09
CA ILE A 153 19.42 3.29 -26.69
C ILE A 153 20.18 4.54 -26.24
N PRO A 154 19.50 5.61 -25.80
CA PRO A 154 20.19 6.84 -25.41
C PRO A 154 20.88 6.68 -24.05
N GLU A 155 21.75 7.63 -23.71
CA GLU A 155 22.27 7.76 -22.34
C GLU A 155 21.17 8.21 -21.38
N PRO A 156 21.25 7.87 -20.08
CA PRO A 156 20.32 8.36 -19.06
C PRO A 156 20.27 9.90 -19.07
N SER A 157 19.08 10.45 -18.89
CA SER A 157 18.88 11.91 -18.89
C SER A 157 19.53 12.60 -17.69
N ASN A 158 19.77 11.86 -16.62
CA ASN A 158 20.42 12.34 -15.41
C ASN A 158 21.13 11.19 -14.67
N ASP A 159 22.37 11.42 -14.26
CA ASP A 159 23.22 10.44 -13.57
C ASP A 159 24.03 11.05 -12.41
N ASP A 160 23.68 12.25 -11.92
CA ASP A 160 24.44 12.89 -10.83
C ASP A 160 24.06 12.37 -9.43
N TRP A 161 22.98 11.63 -9.32
CA TRP A 161 22.47 10.98 -8.07
C TRP A 161 22.34 11.91 -6.87
N LYS A 162 22.23 13.22 -7.08
CA LYS A 162 22.01 14.18 -6.00
C LYS A 162 20.54 14.39 -5.68
N ILE A 163 20.26 14.92 -4.51
CA ILE A 163 18.90 15.35 -4.12
C ILE A 163 18.39 16.37 -5.15
N GLY A 164 17.20 16.14 -5.66
CA GLY A 164 16.58 16.93 -6.73
C GLY A 164 16.77 16.37 -8.13
N SER A 165 17.66 15.39 -8.31
CA SER A 165 17.91 14.75 -9.61
C SER A 165 16.88 13.65 -9.90
N ARG A 166 16.47 13.58 -11.16
CA ARG A 166 15.53 12.59 -11.71
C ARG A 166 16.29 11.35 -12.15
N VAL A 167 16.77 10.57 -11.18
CA VAL A 167 17.54 9.36 -11.47
C VAL A 167 16.68 8.12 -11.57
N GLN A 168 17.13 7.14 -12.34
CA GLN A 168 16.52 5.83 -12.46
C GLN A 168 16.59 5.08 -11.10
N ARG A 169 15.66 4.15 -10.88
CA ARG A 169 15.67 3.32 -9.66
C ARG A 169 16.81 2.30 -9.70
N LEU A 170 17.40 2.07 -8.52
CA LEU A 170 18.46 1.07 -8.34
C LEU A 170 18.06 -0.36 -8.73
N ASP A 171 16.79 -0.72 -8.46
CA ASP A 171 16.23 -2.07 -8.57
C ASP A 171 15.33 -2.22 -9.83
N ALA A 172 15.47 -1.31 -10.81
CA ALA A 172 14.60 -1.32 -11.98
C ALA A 172 14.86 -2.51 -12.89
N GLU A 173 16.10 -2.82 -13.19
CA GLU A 173 16.49 -3.90 -14.10
C GLU A 173 15.92 -5.26 -13.64
N GLU A 174 16.17 -5.65 -12.39
CA GLU A 174 15.69 -6.93 -11.84
C GLU A 174 14.15 -7.05 -11.87
N LYS A 175 13.44 -5.92 -11.80
CA LYS A 175 11.98 -5.86 -11.87
C LYS A 175 11.45 -5.89 -13.29
N VAL A 176 12.13 -5.24 -14.23
CA VAL A 176 11.75 -5.24 -15.66
C VAL A 176 11.96 -6.61 -16.27
N LEU A 177 13.10 -7.22 -15.97
CA LEU A 177 13.47 -8.55 -16.47
C LEU A 177 12.83 -9.70 -15.68
N GLY A 178 12.20 -9.40 -14.54
CA GLY A 178 11.58 -10.40 -13.68
C GLY A 178 12.57 -11.31 -12.96
N THR A 179 13.86 -10.97 -12.94
CA THR A 179 14.92 -11.70 -12.23
C THR A 179 14.92 -11.44 -10.73
N GLY A 180 14.39 -10.28 -10.31
CA GLY A 180 14.18 -9.98 -8.90
C GLY A 180 13.16 -10.92 -8.26
N LYS A 181 13.49 -11.44 -7.06
CA LYS A 181 12.70 -12.49 -6.42
C LYS A 181 11.73 -11.93 -5.38
N TYR A 182 10.46 -12.27 -5.55
CA TYR A 182 9.42 -12.20 -4.53
C TYR A 182 9.37 -13.55 -3.77
N PRO A 183 8.76 -13.67 -2.59
CA PRO A 183 8.76 -14.94 -1.86
C PRO A 183 8.24 -16.14 -2.68
N ASP A 184 7.22 -15.95 -3.53
CA ASP A 184 6.72 -17.03 -4.40
C ASP A 184 7.75 -17.53 -5.45
N ASP A 185 8.79 -16.75 -5.72
CA ASP A 185 9.83 -17.09 -6.71
C ASP A 185 10.97 -17.97 -6.13
N TYR A 186 10.96 -18.24 -4.81
CA TYR A 186 11.91 -19.15 -4.20
C TYR A 186 11.41 -20.59 -4.28
N TYR A 187 12.23 -21.46 -4.82
CA TYR A 187 12.03 -22.91 -4.87
C TYR A 187 13.25 -23.59 -4.26
N MET A 188 13.02 -24.59 -3.39
CA MET A 188 14.05 -25.30 -2.67
C MET A 188 13.82 -26.80 -2.78
N GLU A 189 14.88 -27.59 -2.75
CA GLU A 189 14.79 -29.05 -2.78
C GLU A 189 13.97 -29.56 -1.58
N GLY A 190 13.04 -30.47 -1.83
CA GLY A 190 12.18 -31.04 -0.79
C GLY A 190 11.17 -30.07 -0.18
N MET A 191 10.94 -28.90 -0.81
CA MET A 191 10.02 -27.87 -0.31
C MET A 191 8.59 -28.39 -0.26
N LEU A 192 7.92 -28.10 0.86
CA LEU A 192 6.50 -28.37 1.09
C LEU A 192 5.65 -27.14 0.75
N TYR A 193 4.40 -27.39 0.45
CA TYR A 193 3.37 -26.35 0.34
C TYR A 193 2.50 -26.38 1.59
N GLY A 194 2.31 -25.19 2.19
CA GLY A 194 1.53 -25.00 3.39
C GLY A 194 0.29 -24.14 3.15
N SER A 195 -0.79 -24.44 3.86
CA SER A 195 -2.01 -23.63 3.86
C SER A 195 -2.81 -23.83 5.16
N ALA A 196 -3.64 -22.85 5.51
CA ALA A 196 -4.59 -22.96 6.61
C ALA A 196 -5.94 -23.49 6.13
N LEU A 197 -6.55 -24.40 6.92
CA LEU A 197 -8.00 -24.60 6.90
C LEU A 197 -8.63 -23.44 7.67
N ARG A 198 -9.57 -22.73 7.06
CA ARG A 198 -10.24 -21.56 7.67
C ARG A 198 -11.65 -21.91 8.08
N SER A 199 -12.22 -21.07 8.95
CA SER A 199 -13.59 -21.25 9.46
C SER A 199 -14.63 -21.19 8.32
N GLU A 200 -15.69 -21.98 8.46
CA GLU A 200 -16.88 -21.95 7.60
C GLU A 200 -17.91 -20.89 8.06
N TYR A 201 -17.77 -20.38 9.27
CA TYR A 201 -18.72 -19.47 9.91
C TYR A 201 -18.03 -18.19 10.40
N PRO A 202 -18.68 -17.03 10.30
CA PRO A 202 -18.12 -15.77 10.77
C PRO A 202 -18.06 -15.68 12.29
N ARG A 203 -18.94 -16.41 13.01
CA ARG A 203 -18.92 -16.53 14.47
C ARG A 203 -19.42 -17.89 14.90
N ALA A 204 -18.57 -18.63 15.56
CA ALA A 204 -18.88 -19.98 16.02
C ALA A 204 -17.90 -20.40 17.12
N ARG A 205 -18.31 -21.31 18.00
CA ARG A 205 -17.41 -21.98 18.93
C ARG A 205 -16.98 -23.31 18.31
N VAL A 206 -15.68 -23.57 18.30
CA VAL A 206 -15.13 -24.83 17.80
C VAL A 206 -15.34 -25.91 18.88
N LEU A 207 -16.10 -26.95 18.59
CA LEU A 207 -16.39 -28.03 19.51
C LEU A 207 -15.39 -29.17 19.42
N SER A 208 -14.99 -29.55 18.22
CA SER A 208 -13.97 -30.59 17.96
C SER A 208 -13.26 -30.38 16.64
N ILE A 209 -12.02 -30.90 16.53
CA ILE A 209 -11.22 -30.91 15.31
C ILE A 209 -10.65 -32.32 15.13
N ASP A 210 -11.09 -33.06 14.11
CA ASP A 210 -10.54 -34.37 13.75
C ASP A 210 -9.62 -34.25 12.52
N THR A 211 -8.32 -34.42 12.78
CA THR A 211 -7.27 -34.36 11.76
C THR A 211 -6.78 -35.73 11.30
N SER A 212 -7.33 -36.83 11.85
CA SER A 212 -6.81 -38.20 11.69
C SER A 212 -6.70 -38.63 10.22
N ALA A 213 -7.75 -38.41 9.42
CA ALA A 213 -7.79 -38.77 8.02
C ALA A 213 -6.82 -37.90 7.18
N ALA A 214 -6.64 -36.64 7.51
CA ALA A 214 -5.69 -35.75 6.82
C ALA A 214 -4.25 -36.16 7.13
N ARG A 215 -3.93 -36.47 8.39
CA ARG A 215 -2.59 -36.95 8.81
C ARG A 215 -2.22 -38.30 8.16
N ALA A 216 -3.20 -39.14 7.88
CA ALA A 216 -2.99 -40.46 7.24
C ALA A 216 -2.83 -40.37 5.71
N LEU A 217 -3.09 -39.25 5.07
CA LEU A 217 -3.01 -39.08 3.61
C LEU A 217 -1.53 -39.13 3.16
N PRO A 218 -1.11 -40.04 2.26
CA PRO A 218 0.24 -40.05 1.72
C PRO A 218 0.63 -38.71 1.09
N GLY A 219 1.84 -38.24 1.40
CA GLY A 219 2.35 -36.93 0.93
C GLY A 219 2.00 -35.75 1.85
N VAL A 220 1.23 -35.98 2.91
CA VAL A 220 1.04 -34.98 3.98
C VAL A 220 2.20 -35.09 4.98
N ALA A 221 2.93 -34.02 5.18
CA ALA A 221 4.09 -33.99 6.09
C ALA A 221 3.69 -33.56 7.52
N ALA A 222 2.71 -32.66 7.66
CA ALA A 222 2.21 -32.22 8.97
C ALA A 222 0.77 -31.69 8.86
N VAL A 223 0.01 -31.86 9.95
CA VAL A 223 -1.25 -31.17 10.22
C VAL A 223 -1.17 -30.64 11.64
N LEU A 224 -1.21 -29.33 11.82
CA LEU A 224 -1.11 -28.66 13.13
C LEU A 224 -2.44 -28.08 13.53
N THR A 225 -2.74 -28.15 14.83
CA THR A 225 -3.84 -27.46 15.51
C THR A 225 -3.28 -26.53 16.57
N ALA A 226 -4.13 -25.79 17.28
CA ALA A 226 -3.70 -24.88 18.34
C ALA A 226 -2.84 -25.56 19.43
N GLU A 227 -3.04 -26.86 19.67
CA GLU A 227 -2.27 -27.63 20.65
C GLU A 227 -0.82 -27.88 20.22
N ASP A 228 -0.53 -27.78 18.92
CA ASP A 228 0.80 -28.00 18.34
C ASP A 228 1.66 -26.72 18.32
N ILE A 229 1.12 -25.57 18.75
CA ILE A 229 1.84 -24.29 18.79
C ILE A 229 2.77 -24.26 20.01
N PRO A 230 4.10 -24.13 19.81
CA PRO A 230 5.04 -24.24 20.92
C PRO A 230 5.11 -22.99 21.81
N GLY A 231 4.72 -21.83 21.30
CA GLY A 231 4.76 -20.55 21.97
C GLY A 231 3.37 -19.96 22.22
N GLU A 232 3.21 -18.69 21.96
CA GLU A 232 1.93 -17.98 22.13
C GLU A 232 1.02 -18.20 20.95
N ASN A 233 -0.23 -18.56 21.20
CA ASN A 233 -1.23 -18.75 20.15
C ASN A 233 -2.00 -17.45 19.81
N LYS A 234 -1.79 -16.36 20.54
CA LYS A 234 -2.34 -15.04 20.21
C LYS A 234 -1.25 -14.10 19.73
N ILE A 235 -1.48 -13.51 18.56
CA ILE A 235 -0.61 -12.55 17.90
C ILE A 235 -1.40 -11.28 17.56
N GLY A 236 -0.77 -10.29 16.96
CA GLY A 236 -1.37 -9.07 16.48
C GLY A 236 -0.40 -7.90 16.54
N HIS A 237 -0.57 -6.93 15.65
CA HIS A 237 0.37 -5.84 15.46
C HIS A 237 0.54 -4.93 16.71
N LEU A 238 -0.55 -4.51 17.33
CA LEU A 238 -0.56 -3.69 18.55
C LEU A 238 -1.26 -4.38 19.73
N LYS A 239 -2.35 -5.08 19.46
CA LYS A 239 -3.09 -5.88 20.41
C LYS A 239 -3.04 -7.34 20.00
N HIS A 240 -2.60 -8.22 20.88
CA HIS A 240 -2.52 -9.65 20.59
C HIS A 240 -3.91 -10.28 20.75
N ASP A 241 -4.82 -9.96 19.83
CA ASP A 241 -6.20 -10.42 19.83
C ASP A 241 -6.52 -11.46 18.75
N GLN A 242 -5.55 -11.76 17.86
CA GLN A 242 -5.71 -12.74 16.79
C GLN A 242 -5.16 -14.11 17.21
N TYR A 243 -5.96 -15.16 17.09
CA TYR A 243 -5.43 -16.51 17.22
C TYR A 243 -4.60 -16.88 15.98
N THR A 244 -3.43 -17.49 16.19
CA THR A 244 -2.70 -18.18 15.13
C THR A 244 -3.53 -19.35 14.61
N LEU A 245 -4.09 -20.16 15.50
CA LEU A 245 -5.06 -21.22 15.23
C LEU A 245 -6.12 -21.24 16.32
N ILE A 246 -7.39 -21.29 15.93
CA ILE A 246 -8.50 -21.34 16.89
C ILE A 246 -8.46 -22.67 17.66
N PRO A 247 -8.36 -22.66 18.99
CA PRO A 247 -8.36 -23.90 19.78
C PRO A 247 -9.76 -24.51 19.87
N VAL A 248 -9.84 -25.79 20.23
CA VAL A 248 -11.09 -26.42 20.65
C VAL A 248 -11.64 -25.67 21.86
N GLY A 249 -12.92 -25.34 21.86
CA GLY A 249 -13.57 -24.45 22.81
C GLY A 249 -13.40 -22.94 22.52
N GLY A 250 -12.52 -22.59 21.60
CA GLY A 250 -12.28 -21.18 21.18
C GLY A 250 -13.39 -20.62 20.31
N LEU A 251 -13.47 -19.29 20.28
CA LEU A 251 -14.42 -18.54 19.48
C LEU A 251 -13.79 -18.14 18.15
N VAL A 252 -14.47 -18.42 17.07
CA VAL A 252 -14.19 -17.86 15.72
C VAL A 252 -14.74 -16.45 15.65
N HIS A 253 -13.94 -15.51 15.14
CA HIS A 253 -14.28 -14.09 15.06
C HIS A 253 -14.67 -13.66 13.64
N TYR A 254 -14.18 -14.36 12.59
CA TYR A 254 -14.56 -14.13 11.20
C TYR A 254 -14.21 -15.35 10.32
N LEU A 255 -14.67 -15.34 9.06
CA LEU A 255 -14.44 -16.44 8.11
C LEU A 255 -12.96 -16.71 7.78
N GLY A 256 -12.07 -15.75 8.01
CA GLY A 256 -10.63 -15.90 7.75
C GLY A 256 -9.85 -16.57 8.87
N ASP A 257 -10.43 -16.81 10.04
CA ASP A 257 -9.75 -17.46 11.15
C ASP A 257 -9.26 -18.86 10.78
N ALA A 258 -8.01 -19.13 11.08
CA ALA A 258 -7.37 -20.41 10.81
C ALA A 258 -7.69 -21.42 11.93
N ILE A 259 -8.10 -22.63 11.54
CA ILE A 259 -8.45 -23.74 12.45
C ILE A 259 -7.31 -24.76 12.54
N ALA A 260 -6.70 -25.07 11.40
CA ALA A 260 -5.58 -25.99 11.29
C ALA A 260 -4.63 -25.57 10.18
N LEU A 261 -3.35 -25.95 10.30
CA LEU A 261 -2.35 -25.80 9.25
C LEU A 261 -2.03 -27.16 8.65
N VAL A 262 -1.85 -27.22 7.35
CA VAL A 262 -1.43 -28.42 6.62
C VAL A 262 -0.18 -28.11 5.83
N ALA A 263 0.81 -29.02 5.85
CA ALA A 263 1.96 -29.04 4.96
C ALA A 263 1.96 -30.34 4.14
N ALA A 264 2.09 -30.22 2.82
CA ALA A 264 2.08 -31.38 1.91
C ALA A 264 3.13 -31.23 0.80
N GLU A 265 3.47 -32.33 0.14
CA GLU A 265 4.49 -32.39 -0.91
C GLU A 265 4.07 -31.70 -2.21
N ASP A 266 2.77 -31.63 -2.47
CA ASP A 266 2.23 -30.87 -3.58
C ASP A 266 0.89 -30.19 -3.24
N ARG A 267 0.45 -29.27 -4.12
CA ARG A 267 -0.76 -28.46 -3.90
C ARG A 267 -2.05 -29.28 -3.97
N GLU A 268 -2.08 -30.37 -4.75
CA GLU A 268 -3.28 -31.24 -4.86
C GLU A 268 -3.48 -32.05 -3.59
N ILE A 269 -2.40 -32.61 -3.05
CA ILE A 269 -2.42 -33.32 -1.77
C ILE A 269 -2.81 -32.36 -0.65
N LEU A 270 -2.25 -31.14 -0.64
CA LEU A 270 -2.58 -30.10 0.31
C LEU A 270 -4.09 -29.81 0.35
N GLU A 271 -4.71 -29.56 -0.81
CA GLU A 271 -6.14 -29.28 -0.89
C GLU A 271 -7.02 -30.50 -0.54
N LYS A 272 -6.57 -31.70 -0.87
CA LYS A 272 -7.25 -32.94 -0.42
C LYS A 272 -7.18 -33.10 1.08
N ALA A 273 -6.02 -32.87 1.68
CA ALA A 273 -5.82 -32.99 3.12
C ALA A 273 -6.71 -32.01 3.91
N LYS A 274 -6.79 -30.76 3.48
CA LYS A 274 -7.69 -29.74 4.12
C LYS A 274 -9.14 -30.23 4.13
N LYS A 275 -9.63 -30.84 3.05
CA LYS A 275 -11.02 -31.37 2.96
C LYS A 275 -11.27 -32.60 3.83
N LEU A 276 -10.24 -33.30 4.28
CA LEU A 276 -10.36 -34.46 5.17
C LEU A 276 -10.41 -34.08 6.65
N ILE A 277 -10.05 -32.85 7.01
CA ILE A 277 -10.18 -32.33 8.37
C ILE A 277 -11.66 -32.06 8.65
N LYS A 278 -12.19 -32.62 9.75
CA LYS A 278 -13.57 -32.40 10.18
C LYS A 278 -13.58 -31.49 11.38
N VAL A 279 -14.40 -30.45 11.32
CA VAL A 279 -14.58 -29.50 12.42
C VAL A 279 -16.06 -29.46 12.78
N GLU A 280 -16.35 -29.57 14.07
CA GLU A 280 -17.71 -29.39 14.60
C GLU A 280 -17.82 -28.01 15.24
N TYR A 281 -18.88 -27.30 14.94
CA TYR A 281 -19.12 -25.93 15.38
C TYR A 281 -20.46 -25.79 16.11
N GLU A 282 -20.48 -24.97 17.15
CA GLU A 282 -21.67 -24.32 17.66
C GLU A 282 -21.78 -22.94 16.97
N VAL A 283 -22.69 -22.81 16.03
CA VAL A 283 -22.88 -21.55 15.27
C VAL A 283 -23.55 -20.51 16.13
N LEU A 284 -22.98 -19.31 16.16
CA LEU A 284 -23.46 -18.18 16.96
C LEU A 284 -23.88 -17.01 16.06
N PRO A 285 -24.80 -16.13 16.50
CA PRO A 285 -25.17 -14.93 15.76
C PRO A 285 -23.96 -14.02 15.50
N ALA A 286 -23.73 -13.64 14.26
CA ALA A 286 -22.68 -12.71 13.86
C ALA A 286 -23.14 -11.25 13.97
N ILE A 287 -22.19 -10.32 14.06
CA ILE A 287 -22.38 -8.87 14.06
C ILE A 287 -21.88 -8.35 12.72
N HIS A 288 -22.74 -7.66 11.98
CA HIS A 288 -22.48 -7.29 10.58
C HIS A 288 -22.13 -5.81 10.37
N ASN A 289 -22.47 -4.94 11.34
CA ASN A 289 -22.29 -3.50 11.17
C ASN A 289 -22.15 -2.79 12.52
N ILE A 290 -21.81 -1.50 12.46
CA ILE A 290 -21.57 -0.69 13.66
C ILE A 290 -22.84 -0.45 14.48
N GLN A 291 -24.02 -0.45 13.88
CA GLN A 291 -25.30 -0.29 14.60
C GLN A 291 -25.59 -1.51 15.47
N GLU A 292 -25.39 -2.70 14.91
CA GLU A 292 -25.51 -3.95 15.66
C GLU A 292 -24.45 -4.03 16.77
N ALA A 293 -23.19 -3.68 16.47
CA ALA A 293 -22.09 -3.70 17.42
C ALA A 293 -22.30 -2.74 18.61
N GLY A 294 -22.88 -1.57 18.34
CA GLY A 294 -23.17 -0.54 19.35
C GLY A 294 -24.48 -0.72 20.10
N ALA A 295 -25.31 -1.72 19.76
CA ALA A 295 -26.59 -1.95 20.42
C ALA A 295 -26.39 -2.40 21.89
N ALA A 296 -27.27 -1.97 22.78
CA ALA A 296 -27.18 -2.28 24.22
C ALA A 296 -27.14 -3.79 24.54
N ASN A 297 -27.76 -4.61 23.67
CA ASN A 297 -27.82 -6.07 23.84
C ASN A 297 -26.98 -6.81 22.78
N ALA A 298 -26.01 -6.13 22.16
CA ALA A 298 -25.14 -6.76 21.17
C ALA A 298 -24.40 -7.97 21.77
N PRO A 299 -24.31 -9.09 21.03
CA PRO A 299 -23.37 -10.13 21.41
C PRO A 299 -21.95 -9.52 21.35
N ARG A 300 -21.03 -10.07 22.12
CA ARG A 300 -19.64 -9.59 22.12
C ARG A 300 -18.81 -10.36 21.10
N VAL A 301 -18.01 -9.64 20.31
CA VAL A 301 -17.04 -10.29 19.41
C VAL A 301 -16.00 -11.05 20.23
N PHE A 302 -15.54 -10.46 21.34
CA PHE A 302 -14.63 -11.09 22.31
C PHE A 302 -15.33 -11.31 23.63
N ASP A 303 -15.32 -12.55 24.13
CA ASP A 303 -15.99 -12.91 25.39
C ASP A 303 -15.38 -12.16 26.59
N GLU A 304 -14.10 -11.84 26.56
CA GLU A 304 -13.35 -11.14 27.61
C GLU A 304 -13.59 -9.61 27.66
N GLU A 305 -14.10 -9.02 26.58
CA GLU A 305 -14.35 -7.58 26.53
C GLU A 305 -15.72 -7.21 27.10
N LYS A 306 -15.83 -5.99 27.62
CA LYS A 306 -17.10 -5.50 28.19
C LYS A 306 -18.16 -5.13 27.14
N ASP A 307 -17.71 -4.70 25.98
CA ASP A 307 -18.52 -4.26 24.82
C ASP A 307 -17.72 -4.48 23.53
N ASN A 308 -18.28 -4.04 22.40
CA ASN A 308 -17.62 -4.16 21.09
C ASN A 308 -16.82 -2.89 20.70
N VAL A 309 -16.51 -2.01 21.64
CA VAL A 309 -15.69 -0.82 21.36
C VAL A 309 -14.21 -1.20 21.31
N CYS A 310 -13.63 -1.15 20.13
CA CYS A 310 -12.18 -1.34 19.93
C CYS A 310 -11.39 -0.12 20.40
N ALA A 311 -11.86 1.09 20.08
CA ALA A 311 -11.22 2.33 20.44
C ALA A 311 -12.23 3.48 20.50
N TYR A 312 -11.97 4.43 21.40
CA TYR A 312 -12.70 5.69 21.50
C TYR A 312 -11.69 6.84 21.54
N LYS A 313 -11.98 7.91 20.80
CA LYS A 313 -11.17 9.14 20.76
C LYS A 313 -12.08 10.35 20.91
N HIS A 314 -11.69 11.28 21.78
CA HIS A 314 -12.29 12.60 21.89
C HIS A 314 -11.20 13.65 21.81
N ILE A 315 -11.28 14.50 20.81
CA ILE A 315 -10.28 15.54 20.53
C ILE A 315 -11.03 16.86 20.42
N SER A 316 -10.66 17.82 21.27
CA SER A 316 -11.31 19.13 21.26
C SER A 316 -10.33 20.26 21.58
N ARG A 317 -10.64 21.44 21.08
CA ARG A 317 -9.98 22.69 21.43
C ARG A 317 -10.96 23.86 21.28
N GLY A 318 -10.85 24.87 22.17
CA GLY A 318 -11.73 26.04 22.17
C GLY A 318 -13.18 25.69 22.53
N ASP A 319 -14.11 26.48 22.04
CA ASP A 319 -15.56 26.30 22.21
C ASP A 319 -16.25 26.12 20.86
N ALA A 320 -16.16 24.94 20.28
CA ALA A 320 -16.75 24.64 18.98
C ALA A 320 -18.27 24.88 18.96
N ALA A 321 -18.99 24.42 19.99
CA ALA A 321 -20.44 24.56 20.06
C ALA A 321 -20.88 26.02 20.17
N GLY A 322 -20.23 26.80 21.04
CA GLY A 322 -20.48 28.23 21.20
C GLY A 322 -20.19 29.04 19.95
N GLU A 323 -19.10 28.78 19.28
CA GLU A 323 -18.69 29.48 18.05
C GLU A 323 -19.59 29.09 16.83
N ILE A 324 -19.96 27.81 16.69
CA ILE A 324 -20.95 27.39 15.69
C ILE A 324 -22.30 28.05 15.92
N SER A 325 -22.75 28.16 17.19
CA SER A 325 -24.04 28.81 17.50
C SER A 325 -24.11 30.29 17.12
N LYS A 326 -22.98 31.00 17.07
CA LYS A 326 -22.82 32.41 16.69
C LYS A 326 -22.49 32.55 15.19
N ALA A 327 -22.15 31.48 14.50
CA ALA A 327 -21.74 31.53 13.11
C ALA A 327 -22.89 32.03 12.21
N LYS A 328 -22.54 32.78 11.17
CA LYS A 328 -23.51 33.31 10.20
C LYS A 328 -24.11 32.22 9.33
N HIS A 329 -23.29 31.26 8.94
CA HIS A 329 -23.63 30.11 8.11
C HIS A 329 -23.24 28.84 8.83
N VAL A 330 -24.17 27.88 8.90
CA VAL A 330 -23.95 26.58 9.57
C VAL A 330 -24.48 25.46 8.69
N ILE A 331 -23.65 24.48 8.41
CA ILE A 331 -24.01 23.30 7.61
C ILE A 331 -23.72 22.05 8.41
N SER A 332 -24.73 21.14 8.51
CA SER A 332 -24.60 19.82 9.10
C SER A 332 -24.95 18.75 8.07
N ARG A 333 -24.13 17.70 7.94
CA ARG A 333 -24.38 16.58 7.01
C ARG A 333 -23.84 15.29 7.57
N HIS A 334 -24.51 14.21 7.17
CA HIS A 334 -24.04 12.83 7.34
C HIS A 334 -23.26 12.40 6.11
N PHE A 335 -22.14 11.68 6.32
CA PHE A 335 -21.29 11.13 5.26
C PHE A 335 -21.00 9.66 5.53
N GLU A 336 -20.89 8.90 4.43
CA GLU A 336 -20.56 7.47 4.50
C GLU A 336 -19.45 7.14 3.51
N THR A 337 -18.51 6.30 3.92
CA THR A 337 -17.43 5.81 3.07
C THR A 337 -17.27 4.31 3.16
N PRO A 338 -17.07 3.60 2.04
CA PRO A 338 -17.14 2.15 1.99
C PRO A 338 -15.88 1.45 2.49
N TRP A 339 -16.01 0.15 2.74
CA TRP A 339 -14.89 -0.78 2.71
C TRP A 339 -14.24 -0.77 1.34
N THR A 340 -12.90 -0.81 1.28
CA THR A 340 -12.18 -1.03 0.02
C THR A 340 -10.93 -1.88 0.21
N GLU A 341 -10.46 -2.44 -0.90
CA GLU A 341 -9.37 -3.39 -0.98
C GLU A 341 -8.07 -2.70 -1.46
N HIS A 342 -6.93 -3.01 -0.84
CA HIS A 342 -5.61 -2.53 -1.25
C HIS A 342 -5.30 -2.90 -2.69
N ALA A 343 -5.66 -4.10 -3.07
CA ALA A 343 -5.50 -4.65 -4.42
C ALA A 343 -4.02 -4.66 -4.89
N PHE A 344 -3.08 -4.86 -3.97
CA PHE A 344 -1.71 -5.18 -4.38
C PHE A 344 -1.70 -6.45 -5.24
N LEU A 345 -0.83 -6.48 -6.26
CA LEU A 345 -0.84 -7.59 -7.21
C LEU A 345 -0.22 -8.86 -6.68
N GLU A 346 0.76 -8.75 -5.79
CA GLU A 346 1.37 -9.91 -5.12
C GLU A 346 0.50 -10.35 -3.93
N PRO A 347 -0.16 -11.54 -3.98
CA PRO A 347 -0.74 -12.13 -2.78
C PRO A 347 0.32 -12.38 -1.72
N GLU A 348 -0.07 -12.39 -0.46
CA GLU A 348 0.82 -12.67 0.66
C GLU A 348 1.46 -14.04 0.51
N CYS A 349 2.77 -14.07 0.69
CA CYS A 349 3.59 -15.27 0.59
C CYS A 349 4.77 -15.21 1.54
N ALA A 350 5.09 -16.34 2.16
CA ALA A 350 6.32 -16.55 2.90
C ALA A 350 6.93 -17.90 2.55
N VAL A 351 8.27 -17.93 2.49
CA VAL A 351 9.03 -19.18 2.37
C VAL A 351 9.95 -19.27 3.57
N SER A 352 9.83 -20.36 4.33
CA SER A 352 10.61 -20.60 5.52
C SER A 352 11.40 -21.88 5.39
N TYR A 353 12.61 -21.92 5.96
CA TYR A 353 13.48 -23.10 6.01
C TYR A 353 14.38 -23.04 7.24
N ILE A 354 15.04 -24.15 7.57
CA ILE A 354 16.08 -24.17 8.62
C ILE A 354 17.40 -23.81 7.98
N ASP A 355 18.05 -22.75 8.45
CA ASP A 355 19.34 -22.33 7.94
C ASP A 355 20.51 -23.16 8.49
N GLN A 356 21.73 -22.81 8.08
CA GLN A 356 22.95 -23.53 8.50
C GLN A 356 23.25 -23.41 10.00
N ASP A 357 22.72 -22.40 10.67
CA ASP A 357 22.85 -22.16 12.11
C ASP A 357 21.79 -22.92 12.92
N GLY A 358 20.82 -23.53 12.24
CA GLY A 358 19.67 -24.23 12.81
C GLY A 358 18.51 -23.32 13.15
N ASP A 359 18.55 -22.04 12.72
CA ASP A 359 17.51 -21.05 12.93
C ASP A 359 16.40 -21.19 11.88
N VAL A 360 15.18 -20.79 12.22
CA VAL A 360 14.07 -20.65 11.29
C VAL A 360 14.26 -19.38 10.47
N PHE A 361 14.61 -19.55 9.19
CA PHE A 361 14.78 -18.44 8.27
C PHE A 361 13.49 -18.23 7.47
N ILE A 362 13.09 -16.94 7.29
CA ILE A 362 11.85 -16.57 6.60
C ILE A 362 12.15 -15.53 5.52
N TYR A 363 11.89 -15.86 4.25
CA TYR A 363 11.69 -14.85 3.20
C TYR A 363 10.27 -14.33 3.27
N SER A 364 10.11 -13.03 3.47
CA SER A 364 8.82 -12.38 3.72
C SER A 364 8.50 -11.26 2.74
N THR A 365 7.21 -11.04 2.53
CA THR A 365 6.65 -9.89 1.82
C THR A 365 5.80 -9.07 2.81
N ASP A 366 6.45 -8.22 3.60
CA ASP A 366 5.84 -7.40 4.65
C ASP A 366 6.34 -5.95 4.64
N GLN A 367 5.73 -5.13 5.50
CA GLN A 367 6.12 -3.74 5.70
C GLN A 367 7.05 -3.56 6.91
N SER A 368 7.37 -4.65 7.65
CA SER A 368 8.34 -4.65 8.75
C SER A 368 8.87 -6.06 9.04
N ALA A 369 10.09 -6.35 8.60
CA ALA A 369 10.75 -7.62 8.92
C ALA A 369 10.93 -7.83 10.43
N HIS A 370 11.15 -6.75 11.20
CA HIS A 370 11.34 -6.82 12.65
C HIS A 370 10.04 -7.10 13.40
N GLN A 371 8.89 -6.58 12.94
CA GLN A 371 7.59 -6.94 13.50
C GLN A 371 7.26 -8.41 13.23
N THR A 372 7.50 -8.86 11.99
CA THR A 372 7.37 -10.29 11.61
C THR A 372 8.27 -11.18 12.48
N LEU A 373 9.54 -10.78 12.71
CA LEU A 373 10.43 -11.47 13.63
C LEU A 373 9.82 -11.60 15.01
N HIS A 374 9.38 -10.48 15.59
CA HIS A 374 8.81 -10.46 16.94
C HIS A 374 7.62 -11.43 17.09
N GLU A 375 6.64 -11.34 16.21
CA GLU A 375 5.44 -12.19 16.26
C GLU A 375 5.75 -13.67 15.97
N CYS A 376 6.69 -13.96 15.05
CA CYS A 376 7.14 -15.33 14.81
C CYS A 376 7.89 -15.93 16.01
N CYS A 377 8.73 -15.14 16.70
CA CYS A 377 9.39 -15.56 17.94
C CYS A 377 8.37 -15.90 19.04
N MET A 378 7.32 -15.09 19.17
CA MET A 378 6.23 -15.37 20.11
C MET A 378 5.52 -16.70 19.78
N ALA A 379 5.12 -16.89 18.52
CA ALA A 379 4.41 -18.10 18.09
C ALA A 379 5.27 -19.36 18.21
N LEU A 380 6.58 -19.27 17.97
CA LEU A 380 7.51 -20.40 18.08
C LEU A 380 8.08 -20.60 19.50
N GLY A 381 7.92 -19.64 20.41
CA GLY A 381 8.50 -19.69 21.74
C GLY A 381 10.05 -19.71 21.75
N THR A 382 10.66 -19.09 20.74
CA THR A 382 12.13 -19.07 20.58
C THR A 382 12.57 -17.81 19.85
N ASP A 383 13.81 -17.38 20.14
CA ASP A 383 14.49 -16.26 19.46
C ASP A 383 15.32 -16.71 18.23
N LYS A 384 15.36 -18.02 17.94
CA LYS A 384 16.08 -18.59 16.81
C LYS A 384 15.30 -18.42 15.49
N VAL A 385 15.07 -17.19 15.12
CA VAL A 385 14.33 -16.79 13.92
C VAL A 385 15.11 -15.69 13.19
N LYS A 386 15.13 -15.75 11.87
CA LYS A 386 15.68 -14.72 10.99
C LYS A 386 14.68 -14.37 9.91
N VAL A 387 14.45 -13.10 9.68
CA VAL A 387 13.52 -12.62 8.65
C VAL A 387 14.27 -11.73 7.66
N GLN A 388 14.05 -11.97 6.39
CA GLN A 388 14.51 -11.11 5.30
C GLN A 388 13.36 -10.73 4.39
N ASN A 389 13.22 -9.44 4.11
CA ASN A 389 12.34 -9.01 3.04
C ASN A 389 12.90 -9.47 1.68
N ALA A 390 12.10 -10.18 0.91
CA ALA A 390 12.26 -10.30 -0.52
C ALA A 390 11.79 -9.02 -1.22
N LEU A 391 11.65 -9.00 -2.53
CA LEU A 391 10.88 -7.92 -3.17
C LEU A 391 9.43 -7.97 -2.70
N VAL A 392 8.85 -6.80 -2.47
CA VAL A 392 7.45 -6.68 -2.05
C VAL A 392 6.63 -6.10 -3.20
N GLY A 393 5.63 -6.87 -3.65
CA GLY A 393 4.78 -6.56 -4.80
C GLY A 393 3.62 -5.62 -4.50
N GLY A 394 3.90 -4.54 -3.72
CA GLY A 394 2.94 -3.57 -3.21
C GLY A 394 2.45 -3.95 -1.81
N GLY A 395 2.06 -2.94 -1.02
CA GLY A 395 1.55 -3.15 0.34
C GLY A 395 0.42 -2.17 0.66
N PHE A 396 0.68 -0.87 0.56
CA PHE A 396 -0.28 0.23 0.80
C PHE A 396 -0.88 0.25 2.21
N GLY A 397 -0.26 -0.46 3.16
CA GLY A 397 -0.75 -0.71 4.51
C GLY A 397 -1.26 -2.14 4.74
N GLY A 398 -1.69 -2.85 3.71
CA GLY A 398 -2.28 -4.19 3.83
C GLY A 398 -1.30 -5.32 4.15
N LYS A 399 0.01 -5.03 4.22
CA LYS A 399 1.07 -5.96 4.63
C LYS A 399 1.79 -5.50 5.90
N GLU A 400 1.13 -4.67 6.72
CA GLU A 400 1.63 -4.32 8.05
C GLU A 400 1.34 -5.43 9.06
N ASP A 401 0.14 -6.00 9.00
CA ASP A 401 -0.24 -7.16 9.82
C ASP A 401 0.33 -8.46 9.23
N MET A 402 0.74 -9.37 10.10
CA MET A 402 1.25 -10.69 9.72
C MET A 402 0.11 -11.62 9.32
N THR A 403 0.24 -12.33 8.20
CA THR A 403 -0.83 -13.19 7.65
C THR A 403 -0.39 -14.63 7.38
N VAL A 404 0.82 -14.87 6.89
CA VAL A 404 1.32 -16.19 6.46
C VAL A 404 2.68 -16.57 7.03
N GLN A 405 3.42 -15.60 7.53
CA GLN A 405 4.82 -15.79 7.95
C GLN A 405 4.93 -16.75 9.13
N HIS A 406 4.10 -16.58 10.16
CA HIS A 406 4.01 -17.48 11.31
C HIS A 406 3.55 -18.88 10.92
N HIS A 407 2.64 -19.01 9.94
CA HIS A 407 2.21 -20.29 9.42
C HIS A 407 3.36 -21.04 8.73
N ALA A 408 4.12 -20.35 7.89
CA ALA A 408 5.30 -20.94 7.24
C ALA A 408 6.35 -21.33 8.28
N ALA A 409 6.61 -20.47 9.25
CA ALA A 409 7.57 -20.69 10.34
C ALA A 409 7.20 -21.91 11.20
N LEU A 410 5.94 -22.02 11.65
CA LEU A 410 5.43 -23.15 12.44
C LEU A 410 5.56 -24.48 11.68
N LEU A 411 5.14 -24.51 10.41
CA LEU A 411 5.24 -25.71 9.58
C LEU A 411 6.68 -26.12 9.35
N THR A 412 7.59 -25.16 9.10
CA THR A 412 9.04 -25.42 8.98
C THR A 412 9.64 -25.91 10.29
N TYR A 413 9.26 -25.30 11.42
CA TYR A 413 9.76 -25.68 12.74
C TYR A 413 9.44 -27.13 13.07
N VAL A 414 8.22 -27.58 12.75
CA VAL A 414 7.77 -28.97 13.02
C VAL A 414 8.32 -29.96 11.99
N THR A 415 8.28 -29.64 10.70
CA THR A 415 8.67 -30.58 9.64
C THR A 415 10.17 -30.64 9.38
N ARG A 416 10.92 -29.62 9.82
CA ARG A 416 12.35 -29.39 9.54
C ARG A 416 12.66 -29.35 8.03
N ARG A 417 11.66 -29.11 7.19
CA ARG A 417 11.75 -28.98 5.73
C ARG A 417 11.42 -27.53 5.31
N PRO A 418 11.90 -27.08 4.14
CA PRO A 418 11.44 -25.82 3.58
C PRO A 418 9.93 -25.83 3.34
N VAL A 419 9.22 -24.76 3.69
CA VAL A 419 7.77 -24.64 3.49
C VAL A 419 7.45 -23.29 2.82
N LYS A 420 6.64 -23.34 1.77
CA LYS A 420 6.02 -22.16 1.15
C LYS A 420 4.57 -22.07 1.55
N VAL A 421 4.17 -20.96 2.18
CA VAL A 421 2.76 -20.61 2.41
C VAL A 421 2.43 -19.38 1.58
N LYS A 422 1.49 -19.54 0.66
CA LYS A 422 1.00 -18.47 -0.22
C LYS A 422 -0.52 -18.47 -0.20
N LEU A 423 -1.12 -17.31 0.06
CA LEU A 423 -2.57 -17.15 -0.07
C LEU A 423 -3.00 -17.23 -1.54
N THR A 424 -4.10 -17.90 -1.79
CA THR A 424 -4.85 -17.71 -3.03
C THR A 424 -5.38 -16.26 -3.07
N ARG A 425 -5.77 -15.76 -4.23
CA ARG A 425 -6.33 -14.41 -4.29
C ARG A 425 -7.61 -14.27 -3.47
N ALA A 426 -8.47 -15.27 -3.44
CA ALA A 426 -9.67 -15.27 -2.61
C ALA A 426 -9.33 -15.21 -1.11
N GLU A 427 -8.34 -16.00 -0.66
CA GLU A 427 -7.85 -15.92 0.72
C GLU A 427 -7.19 -14.57 1.03
N SER A 428 -6.40 -14.02 0.13
CA SER A 428 -5.81 -12.69 0.26
C SER A 428 -6.89 -11.61 0.44
N LEU A 429 -7.96 -11.66 -0.38
CA LEU A 429 -9.09 -10.75 -0.24
C LEU A 429 -9.82 -10.90 1.10
N LEU A 430 -9.84 -12.09 1.69
CA LEU A 430 -10.50 -12.36 2.96
C LEU A 430 -9.65 -11.97 4.19
N VAL A 431 -8.33 -12.24 4.14
CA VAL A 431 -7.50 -12.34 5.35
C VAL A 431 -6.85 -11.03 5.75
N HIS A 432 -6.18 -10.30 4.82
CA HIS A 432 -5.48 -9.09 5.23
C HIS A 432 -6.43 -7.95 5.56
N PRO A 433 -6.07 -7.03 6.48
CA PRO A 433 -6.94 -5.91 6.87
C PRO A 433 -7.30 -5.00 5.69
N LYS A 434 -8.52 -4.47 5.70
CA LYS A 434 -9.11 -3.62 4.65
C LYS A 434 -9.10 -2.14 5.04
N ARG A 435 -9.51 -1.24 4.10
CA ARG A 435 -9.88 0.14 4.47
C ARG A 435 -11.17 0.11 5.27
N HIS A 436 -11.18 0.74 6.40
CA HIS A 436 -12.33 0.87 7.27
C HIS A 436 -13.53 1.54 6.56
N HIS A 437 -14.71 1.00 6.75
CA HIS A 437 -15.98 1.70 6.54
C HIS A 437 -16.17 2.77 7.62
N PHE A 438 -16.62 3.97 7.22
CA PHE A 438 -16.88 5.07 8.14
C PHE A 438 -18.28 5.63 7.94
N GLU A 439 -18.94 5.96 9.04
CA GLU A 439 -20.13 6.80 9.11
C GLU A 439 -19.81 8.04 9.94
N MET A 440 -20.16 9.23 9.44
CA MET A 440 -19.65 10.47 9.99
C MET A 440 -20.71 11.56 9.96
N ASP A 441 -20.97 12.18 11.11
CA ASP A 441 -21.80 13.38 11.22
C ASP A 441 -20.92 14.60 11.43
N PHE A 442 -20.95 15.56 10.50
CA PHE A 442 -20.14 16.76 10.54
C PHE A 442 -20.99 18.02 10.57
N THR A 443 -20.59 18.99 11.39
CA THR A 443 -21.16 20.34 11.44
C THR A 443 -20.04 21.35 11.38
N MET A 444 -20.16 22.32 10.45
CA MET A 444 -19.23 23.44 10.28
C MET A 444 -19.97 24.77 10.34
N GLY A 445 -19.40 25.75 11.06
CA GLY A 445 -19.88 27.12 11.11
C GLY A 445 -18.85 28.11 10.57
N CYS A 446 -19.29 29.08 9.73
CA CYS A 446 -18.48 30.16 9.18
C CYS A 446 -19.12 31.54 9.40
N ASP A 447 -18.30 32.58 9.37
CA ASP A 447 -18.82 33.97 9.34
C ASP A 447 -19.27 34.36 7.92
N GLU A 448 -19.72 35.58 7.75
CA GLU A 448 -20.19 36.18 6.49
C GLU A 448 -19.11 36.24 5.40
N ASN A 449 -17.83 36.11 5.75
CA ASN A 449 -16.71 36.12 4.82
C ASN A 449 -16.20 34.70 4.51
N GLY A 450 -16.83 33.68 5.06
CA GLY A 450 -16.42 32.30 4.89
C GLY A 450 -15.22 31.86 5.75
N ILE A 451 -14.91 32.61 6.81
CA ILE A 451 -13.89 32.23 7.78
C ILE A 451 -14.50 31.22 8.75
N ILE A 452 -13.87 30.03 8.84
CA ILE A 452 -14.31 28.94 9.71
C ILE A 452 -14.24 29.37 11.18
N LYS A 453 -15.35 29.25 11.90
CA LYS A 453 -15.45 29.57 13.34
C LYS A 453 -15.37 28.31 14.19
N GLY A 454 -15.94 27.20 13.72
CA GLY A 454 -15.88 25.94 14.46
C GLY A 454 -16.33 24.74 13.64
N VAL A 455 -15.86 23.57 14.05
CA VAL A 455 -16.23 22.28 13.48
C VAL A 455 -16.53 21.29 14.59
N LYS A 456 -17.64 20.55 14.45
CA LYS A 456 -17.97 19.40 15.30
C LYS A 456 -18.16 18.16 14.43
N ALA A 457 -17.69 17.02 14.91
CA ALA A 457 -17.90 15.75 14.22
C ALA A 457 -18.10 14.57 15.19
N LYS A 458 -18.93 13.62 14.75
CA LYS A 458 -18.98 12.25 15.30
C LYS A 458 -18.59 11.29 14.20
N VAL A 459 -17.64 10.42 14.50
CA VAL A 459 -17.04 9.48 13.55
C VAL A 459 -17.18 8.07 14.08
N TYR A 460 -17.84 7.22 13.33
CA TYR A 460 -17.99 5.79 13.65
C TYR A 460 -17.32 4.96 12.57
N THR A 461 -16.63 3.88 13.00
CA THR A 461 -15.96 3.00 12.06
C THR A 461 -16.04 1.55 12.48
N ASP A 462 -16.12 0.67 11.49
CA ASP A 462 -16.06 -0.77 11.64
C ASP A 462 -14.60 -1.23 11.47
N THR A 463 -14.01 -1.82 12.51
CA THR A 463 -12.65 -2.37 12.46
C THR A 463 -12.61 -3.87 12.14
N GLY A 464 -13.79 -4.50 11.97
CA GLY A 464 -13.90 -5.94 11.74
C GLY A 464 -13.53 -6.77 12.96
N ALA A 465 -13.04 -7.97 12.71
CA ALA A 465 -12.84 -9.00 13.72
C ALA A 465 -11.70 -8.74 14.72
N PHE A 466 -10.74 -7.89 14.37
CA PHE A 466 -9.53 -7.66 15.17
C PHE A 466 -9.17 -6.17 15.25
N ALA A 467 -8.42 -5.81 16.29
CA ALA A 467 -7.95 -4.44 16.48
C ALA A 467 -7.04 -3.99 15.34
N SER A 468 -6.11 -4.84 14.90
CA SER A 468 -5.12 -4.43 13.90
C SER A 468 -4.57 -3.02 14.19
N LEU A 469 -4.79 -2.07 13.28
CA LEU A 469 -4.50 -0.64 13.46
C LEU A 469 -5.77 0.23 13.56
N GLY A 470 -6.93 -0.35 13.91
CA GLY A 470 -8.20 0.38 13.98
C GLY A 470 -8.18 1.58 14.92
N GLY A 471 -7.58 1.44 16.11
CA GLY A 471 -7.41 2.54 17.06
C GLY A 471 -6.58 3.70 16.51
N PRO A 472 -5.36 3.47 16.02
CA PRO A 472 -4.53 4.48 15.33
C PRO A 472 -5.18 5.09 14.09
N VAL A 473 -5.90 4.31 13.27
CA VAL A 473 -6.64 4.83 12.10
C VAL A 473 -7.72 5.80 12.53
N LEU A 474 -8.51 5.45 13.56
CA LEU A 474 -9.52 6.35 14.14
C LEU A 474 -8.88 7.63 14.69
N GLU A 475 -7.75 7.51 15.39
CA GLU A 475 -7.04 8.66 15.95
C GLU A 475 -6.56 9.62 14.85
N ARG A 476 -6.00 9.10 13.75
CA ARG A 476 -5.60 9.94 12.62
C ARG A 476 -6.80 10.55 11.90
N ALA A 477 -7.88 9.81 11.75
CA ALA A 477 -9.13 10.33 11.20
C ALA A 477 -9.60 11.54 12.02
N CYS A 478 -9.68 11.40 13.34
CA CYS A 478 -10.13 12.48 14.25
C CYS A 478 -9.16 13.68 14.27
N THR A 479 -7.85 13.42 14.34
CA THR A 479 -6.82 14.49 14.41
C THR A 479 -6.80 15.37 13.16
N HIS A 480 -7.05 14.78 11.98
CA HIS A 480 -6.99 15.47 10.70
C HIS A 480 -8.36 15.96 10.19
N ALA A 481 -9.45 15.54 10.84
CA ALA A 481 -10.81 15.90 10.42
C ALA A 481 -11.08 17.40 10.41
N ALA A 482 -10.32 18.19 11.18
CA ALA A 482 -10.40 19.65 11.19
C ALA A 482 -9.84 20.30 9.91
N GLY A 483 -9.11 19.55 9.07
CA GLY A 483 -8.48 20.04 7.85
C GLY A 483 -7.27 20.96 8.07
N PRO A 484 -6.61 21.40 6.98
CA PRO A 484 -5.41 22.22 7.03
C PRO A 484 -5.72 23.73 7.11
N TYR A 485 -6.60 24.13 8.05
CA TYR A 485 -7.15 25.47 8.11
C TYR A 485 -6.85 26.18 9.42
N ASN A 486 -6.74 27.50 9.37
CA ASN A 486 -6.41 28.35 10.51
C ASN A 486 -7.66 28.75 11.30
N TYR A 487 -8.11 27.86 12.19
CA TYR A 487 -9.15 28.13 13.20
C TYR A 487 -8.88 27.28 14.45
N GLN A 488 -9.52 27.61 15.58
CA GLN A 488 -9.12 27.04 16.88
C GLN A 488 -10.24 26.29 17.62
N ASN A 489 -11.46 26.32 17.09
CA ASN A 489 -12.61 25.74 17.80
C ASN A 489 -13.06 24.47 17.10
N PHE A 490 -12.77 23.33 17.66
CA PHE A 490 -13.25 22.05 17.11
C PHE A 490 -13.50 21.02 18.22
N GLU A 491 -14.41 20.12 17.94
CA GLU A 491 -14.74 18.99 18.81
C GLU A 491 -15.07 17.77 17.95
N ILE A 492 -14.28 16.71 18.08
CA ILE A 492 -14.41 15.50 17.30
C ILE A 492 -14.39 14.29 18.21
N GLU A 493 -15.45 13.50 18.13
CA GLU A 493 -15.60 12.21 18.82
C GLU A 493 -15.53 11.09 17.82
N GLY A 494 -14.76 10.05 18.11
CA GLY A 494 -14.62 8.86 17.26
C GLY A 494 -14.80 7.59 18.05
N THR A 495 -15.50 6.60 17.45
CA THR A 495 -15.64 5.25 18.01
C THR A 495 -15.39 4.21 16.93
N ALA A 496 -14.47 3.27 17.19
CA ALA A 496 -14.24 2.10 16.38
C ALA A 496 -14.88 0.88 17.03
N TYR A 497 -15.66 0.12 16.26
CA TYR A 497 -16.33 -1.08 16.74
C TYR A 497 -15.73 -2.35 16.14
N TYR A 498 -15.66 -3.40 16.95
CA TYR A 498 -15.47 -4.77 16.47
C TYR A 498 -16.76 -5.30 15.85
N THR A 499 -16.62 -6.06 14.77
CA THR A 499 -17.69 -6.83 14.13
C THR A 499 -17.16 -8.21 13.72
N ASN A 500 -17.98 -9.07 13.13
CA ASN A 500 -17.52 -10.34 12.56
C ASN A 500 -17.17 -10.24 11.06
N ASN A 501 -17.02 -9.02 10.54
CA ASN A 501 -16.52 -8.75 9.22
C ASN A 501 -15.01 -9.03 9.11
N PRO A 502 -14.45 -9.18 7.90
CA PRO A 502 -13.00 -9.20 7.72
C PRO A 502 -12.33 -8.02 8.43
N PRO A 503 -11.11 -8.18 8.98
CA PRO A 503 -10.46 -7.11 9.72
C PRO A 503 -10.20 -5.87 8.86
N ALA A 504 -10.20 -4.70 9.49
CA ALA A 504 -9.75 -3.45 8.92
C ALA A 504 -8.50 -2.95 9.63
N GLY A 505 -7.61 -2.29 8.90
CA GLY A 505 -6.34 -1.81 9.42
C GLY A 505 -5.76 -0.66 8.60
N ALA A 506 -4.44 -0.63 8.48
CA ALA A 506 -3.76 0.37 7.70
C ALA A 506 -4.13 0.29 6.22
N PHE A 507 -4.51 1.41 5.64
CA PHE A 507 -4.63 1.60 4.20
C PHE A 507 -4.23 3.04 3.87
N ARG A 508 -3.47 3.24 2.78
CA ARG A 508 -2.93 4.52 2.28
C ARG A 508 -3.88 5.69 2.55
N GLY A 509 -3.44 6.68 3.34
CA GLY A 509 -4.25 7.78 3.86
C GLY A 509 -4.73 7.59 5.31
N PHE A 510 -4.83 6.35 5.83
CA PHE A 510 -4.93 5.99 7.25
C PHE A 510 -6.02 6.75 8.01
N GLY A 511 -7.28 6.66 7.54
CA GLY A 511 -8.44 7.32 8.16
C GLY A 511 -8.67 8.77 7.68
N VAL A 512 -7.62 9.46 7.24
CA VAL A 512 -7.73 10.87 6.80
C VAL A 512 -8.47 10.98 5.47
N THR A 513 -8.36 9.99 4.59
CA THR A 513 -9.10 9.97 3.31
C THR A 513 -10.61 10.06 3.52
N GLN A 514 -11.12 9.37 4.55
CA GLN A 514 -12.53 9.34 4.89
C GLN A 514 -13.01 10.69 5.44
N THR A 515 -12.34 11.21 6.48
CA THR A 515 -12.74 12.50 7.08
C THR A 515 -12.50 13.71 6.17
N CYS A 516 -11.49 13.65 5.31
CA CYS A 516 -11.25 14.69 4.29
C CYS A 516 -12.43 14.79 3.31
N PHE A 517 -13.06 13.67 2.93
CA PHE A 517 -14.25 13.71 2.07
C PHE A 517 -15.37 14.54 2.73
N ALA A 518 -15.62 14.35 4.02
CA ALA A 518 -16.63 15.10 4.74
C ALA A 518 -16.28 16.59 4.89
N THR A 519 -15.09 16.90 5.39
CA THR A 519 -14.65 18.29 5.67
C THR A 519 -14.59 19.13 4.41
N GLU A 520 -14.00 18.60 3.34
CA GLU A 520 -13.85 19.29 2.07
C GLU A 520 -15.19 19.46 1.33
N SER A 521 -16.11 18.48 1.47
CA SER A 521 -17.47 18.61 0.95
C SER A 521 -18.25 19.70 1.67
N LEU A 522 -18.12 19.82 2.99
CA LEU A 522 -18.74 20.94 3.74
C LEU A 522 -18.20 22.31 3.31
N LEU A 523 -16.88 22.41 3.07
CA LEU A 523 -16.29 23.66 2.55
C LEU A 523 -16.81 24.04 1.18
N ASN A 524 -16.98 23.07 0.27
CA ASN A 524 -17.57 23.32 -1.04
C ASN A 524 -19.02 23.81 -0.92
N MET A 525 -19.80 23.22 -0.01
CA MET A 525 -21.17 23.64 0.28
C MET A 525 -21.21 25.05 0.91
N MET A 526 -20.28 25.32 1.82
CA MET A 526 -20.17 26.63 2.48
C MET A 526 -19.81 27.74 1.48
N ALA A 527 -18.91 27.44 0.53
CA ALA A 527 -18.56 28.36 -0.55
C ALA A 527 -19.80 28.74 -1.39
N ASP A 528 -20.63 27.77 -1.71
CA ASP A 528 -21.88 28.01 -2.46
C ASP A 528 -22.90 28.82 -1.64
N GLU A 529 -23.07 28.50 -0.36
CA GLU A 529 -23.97 29.22 0.55
C GLU A 529 -23.60 30.72 0.69
N ILE A 530 -22.32 31.03 0.71
CA ILE A 530 -21.78 32.39 0.85
C ILE A 530 -21.68 33.09 -0.50
N GLY A 531 -21.64 32.36 -1.61
CA GLY A 531 -21.51 32.90 -2.97
C GLY A 531 -20.07 33.23 -3.37
N ILE A 532 -19.08 32.51 -2.83
CA ILE A 532 -17.67 32.55 -3.23
C ILE A 532 -17.21 31.28 -3.88
N THR A 533 -16.03 31.28 -4.49
CA THR A 533 -15.52 30.05 -5.14
C THR A 533 -14.96 29.04 -4.14
N PRO A 534 -14.97 27.74 -4.45
CA PRO A 534 -14.28 26.71 -3.67
C PRO A 534 -12.78 26.99 -3.47
N TRP A 535 -12.14 27.64 -4.42
CA TRP A 535 -10.75 28.06 -4.29
C TRP A 535 -10.61 29.20 -3.26
N GLU A 536 -11.48 30.21 -3.34
CA GLU A 536 -11.43 31.39 -2.48
C GLU A 536 -11.64 31.06 -1.01
N ILE A 537 -12.62 30.20 -0.68
CA ILE A 537 -12.87 29.82 0.72
C ILE A 537 -11.66 29.11 1.32
N ARG A 538 -10.98 28.24 0.55
CA ARG A 538 -9.77 27.57 0.99
C ARG A 538 -8.60 28.52 1.16
N TYR A 539 -8.39 29.41 0.22
CA TYR A 539 -7.30 30.40 0.26
C TYR A 539 -7.40 31.34 1.48
N ARG A 540 -8.63 31.77 1.82
CA ARG A 540 -8.91 32.59 3.02
C ARG A 540 -8.57 31.86 4.32
N ASN A 541 -8.92 30.57 4.39
CA ASN A 541 -8.76 29.76 5.60
C ASN A 541 -7.44 29.00 5.67
N ALA A 542 -6.69 28.90 4.57
CA ALA A 542 -5.47 28.08 4.48
C ALA A 542 -4.48 28.40 5.59
N ILE A 543 -3.94 27.36 6.21
CA ILE A 543 -2.85 27.50 7.19
C ILE A 543 -1.60 28.07 6.51
N ARG A 544 -0.87 28.92 7.21
CA ARG A 544 0.36 29.58 6.74
C ARG A 544 1.46 29.45 7.79
N PRO A 545 2.75 29.52 7.42
CA PRO A 545 3.86 29.50 8.38
C PRO A 545 3.64 30.46 9.56
N GLY A 546 3.94 29.99 10.76
CA GLY A 546 3.75 30.71 12.02
C GLY A 546 2.32 30.73 12.56
N GLN A 547 1.33 30.23 11.83
CA GLN A 547 -0.04 30.08 12.32
C GLN A 547 -0.23 28.75 13.06
N VAL A 548 -1.38 28.60 13.71
CA VAL A 548 -1.70 27.49 14.59
C VAL A 548 -2.76 26.59 13.96
N LEU A 549 -2.43 25.31 13.75
CA LEU A 549 -3.40 24.30 13.35
C LEU A 549 -4.50 24.12 14.41
N PRO A 550 -5.67 23.60 14.03
CA PRO A 550 -6.73 23.31 15.01
C PRO A 550 -6.25 22.45 16.19
N ASN A 551 -5.34 21.50 15.98
CA ASN A 551 -4.77 20.67 17.04
C ASN A 551 -3.77 21.40 17.97
N GLY A 552 -3.48 22.66 17.75
CA GLY A 552 -2.62 23.51 18.58
C GLY A 552 -1.17 23.61 18.14
N GLN A 553 -0.75 22.86 17.13
CA GLN A 553 0.63 22.92 16.62
C GLN A 553 0.84 24.20 15.82
N ILE A 554 1.89 24.95 16.14
CA ILE A 554 2.39 26.07 15.33
C ILE A 554 3.16 25.47 14.16
N VAL A 555 2.75 25.79 12.93
CA VAL A 555 3.41 25.27 11.73
C VAL A 555 4.59 26.15 11.32
N ASP A 556 5.62 25.50 10.80
CA ASP A 556 6.88 26.12 10.39
C ASP A 556 6.89 26.54 8.91
N GLU A 557 8.07 26.99 8.44
CA GLU A 557 8.29 27.46 7.07
C GLU A 557 8.09 26.36 5.99
N SER A 558 8.05 25.08 6.38
CA SER A 558 7.79 23.96 5.44
C SER A 558 6.31 23.81 5.06
N THR A 559 5.45 24.72 5.50
CA THR A 559 3.99 24.63 5.29
C THR A 559 3.63 25.16 3.91
N GLY A 560 3.31 24.28 2.98
CA GLY A 560 3.12 24.57 1.56
C GLY A 560 1.68 24.52 1.03
N LEU A 561 0.64 24.61 1.87
CA LEU A 561 -0.74 24.56 1.39
C LEU A 561 -1.09 25.69 0.42
N VAL A 562 -0.64 26.91 0.72
CA VAL A 562 -0.91 28.09 -0.15
C VAL A 562 -0.25 27.88 -1.50
N GLU A 563 0.98 27.41 -1.54
CA GLU A 563 1.71 27.14 -2.78
C GLU A 563 1.02 26.07 -3.63
N THR A 564 0.42 25.04 -3.00
CA THR A 564 -0.37 24.04 -3.74
C THR A 564 -1.65 24.63 -4.33
N LEU A 565 -2.33 25.53 -3.60
CA LEU A 565 -3.51 26.26 -4.08
C LEU A 565 -3.16 27.21 -5.25
N GLU A 566 -2.05 27.92 -5.15
CA GLU A 566 -1.59 28.83 -6.20
C GLU A 566 -1.15 28.07 -7.46
N ALA A 567 -0.50 26.93 -7.31
CA ALA A 567 -0.10 26.07 -8.44
C ALA A 567 -1.30 25.52 -9.23
N ILE A 568 -2.41 25.26 -8.56
CA ILE A 568 -3.67 24.80 -9.19
C ILE A 568 -4.46 25.94 -9.85
N LYS A 569 -4.30 27.20 -9.37
CA LYS A 569 -5.14 28.33 -9.76
C LYS A 569 -5.23 28.56 -11.28
N PRO A 570 -4.13 28.52 -12.05
CA PRO A 570 -4.21 28.71 -13.49
C PRO A 570 -5.11 27.68 -14.20
N TYR A 571 -5.01 26.41 -13.81
CA TYR A 571 -5.84 25.32 -14.35
C TYR A 571 -7.31 25.48 -13.96
N TYR A 572 -7.55 25.91 -12.71
CA TYR A 572 -8.89 26.19 -12.20
C TYR A 572 -9.56 27.31 -13.01
N ASP A 573 -8.88 28.44 -13.18
CA ASP A 573 -9.40 29.62 -13.91
C ASP A 573 -9.66 29.31 -15.39
N GLU A 574 -8.73 28.59 -16.03
CA GLU A 574 -8.88 28.18 -17.44
C GLU A 574 -10.11 27.28 -17.62
N ALA A 575 -10.29 26.29 -16.75
CA ALA A 575 -11.43 25.38 -16.81
C ALA A 575 -12.76 26.08 -16.57
N ILE A 576 -12.82 27.01 -15.58
CA ILE A 576 -14.01 27.83 -15.31
C ILE A 576 -14.32 28.73 -16.52
N ALA A 577 -13.32 29.40 -17.10
CA ALA A 577 -13.49 30.24 -18.29
C ALA A 577 -13.99 29.44 -19.50
N ALA A 578 -13.59 28.16 -19.60
CA ALA A 578 -14.07 27.22 -20.62
C ALA A 578 -15.47 26.65 -20.31
N GLY A 579 -16.09 27.00 -19.20
CA GLY A 579 -17.42 26.53 -18.78
C GLY A 579 -17.47 25.03 -18.44
N LYS A 580 -16.32 24.45 -18.00
CA LYS A 580 -16.23 23.05 -17.57
C LYS A 580 -16.67 22.89 -16.12
N PRO A 581 -17.27 21.74 -15.77
CA PRO A 581 -17.50 21.39 -14.37
C PRO A 581 -16.18 21.09 -13.66
N VAL A 582 -15.91 21.80 -12.57
CA VAL A 582 -14.63 21.77 -11.87
C VAL A 582 -14.87 21.59 -10.39
N GLY A 583 -14.11 20.67 -9.77
CA GLY A 583 -14.15 20.48 -8.32
C GLY A 583 -12.76 20.48 -7.70
N LEU A 584 -12.68 20.92 -6.45
CA LEU A 584 -11.44 21.15 -5.72
C LEU A 584 -11.49 20.47 -4.34
N GLY A 585 -10.35 19.92 -3.91
CA GLY A 585 -10.15 19.42 -2.57
C GLY A 585 -8.73 19.70 -2.09
N CYS A 586 -8.58 20.01 -0.81
CA CYS A 586 -7.30 20.14 -0.11
C CYS A 586 -7.12 19.06 0.93
N ALA A 587 -5.88 18.81 1.32
CA ALA A 587 -5.57 17.91 2.42
C ALA A 587 -4.28 18.29 3.13
N MET A 588 -4.15 17.83 4.37
CA MET A 588 -2.88 17.65 5.05
C MET A 588 -2.71 16.20 5.48
N LYS A 589 -1.48 15.75 5.58
CA LYS A 589 -1.16 14.44 6.14
C LYS A 589 0.18 14.47 6.84
N ASN A 590 0.23 13.90 8.03
CA ASN A 590 1.48 13.74 8.76
C ASN A 590 2.50 12.89 8.00
N ALA A 591 3.77 13.24 8.13
CA ALA A 591 4.93 12.39 7.86
C ALA A 591 5.56 12.00 9.20
N GLY A 592 5.72 10.70 9.44
CA GLY A 592 6.08 10.16 10.76
C GLY A 592 4.86 9.72 11.58
N VAL A 593 5.10 8.95 12.65
CA VAL A 593 4.02 8.40 13.51
C VAL A 593 3.36 9.49 14.36
N GLY A 594 4.13 10.29 15.06
CA GLY A 594 3.63 11.43 15.85
C GLY A 594 2.84 11.07 17.11
N VAL A 595 2.10 12.06 17.62
CA VAL A 595 1.17 12.00 18.77
C VAL A 595 1.77 11.38 20.04
N GLY A 596 3.04 11.67 20.31
CA GLY A 596 3.75 11.16 21.48
C GLY A 596 4.27 9.72 21.37
N ILE A 597 4.03 9.05 20.25
CA ILE A 597 4.56 7.70 20.01
C ILE A 597 6.02 7.82 19.57
N PRO A 598 6.98 7.10 20.19
CA PRO A 598 8.37 7.10 19.74
C PRO A 598 8.49 6.67 18.29
N ASP A 599 9.07 7.51 17.47
CA ASP A 599 9.28 7.26 16.03
C ASP A 599 10.78 7.29 15.74
N THR A 600 11.38 6.10 15.68
CA THR A 600 12.84 5.94 15.59
C THR A 600 13.22 5.38 14.22
N GLY A 601 14.13 6.08 13.54
CA GLY A 601 14.85 5.58 12.37
C GLY A 601 16.25 5.14 12.74
N ARG A 602 16.73 4.06 12.12
CA ARG A 602 18.06 3.52 12.32
C ARG A 602 18.68 3.03 11.03
N VAL A 603 19.95 3.39 10.83
CA VAL A 603 20.74 2.97 9.68
C VAL A 603 22.12 2.57 10.15
N LYS A 604 22.65 1.50 9.58
CA LYS A 604 24.01 1.04 9.74
C LYS A 604 24.68 1.08 8.36
N LEU A 605 25.81 1.79 8.27
CA LEU A 605 26.68 1.78 7.10
C LEU A 605 27.86 0.88 7.42
N ILE A 606 28.18 -0.05 6.53
CA ILE A 606 29.33 -0.96 6.67
C ILE A 606 30.19 -0.82 5.42
N VAL A 607 31.47 -0.56 5.60
CA VAL A 607 32.43 -0.61 4.48
C VAL A 607 32.80 -2.08 4.24
N GLY A 608 32.31 -2.64 3.16
CA GLY A 608 32.48 -4.06 2.82
C GLY A 608 33.89 -4.41 2.34
N ASP A 609 34.16 -5.70 2.20
CA ASP A 609 35.42 -6.22 1.65
C ASP A 609 35.63 -5.84 0.18
N ASP A 610 34.53 -5.57 -0.53
CA ASP A 610 34.50 -5.03 -1.91
C ASP A 610 34.94 -3.55 -1.98
N GLY A 611 35.12 -2.90 -0.82
CA GLY A 611 35.50 -1.49 -0.72
C GLY A 611 34.33 -0.52 -0.95
N LYS A 612 33.09 -1.00 -0.92
CA LYS A 612 31.88 -0.18 -1.02
C LYS A 612 31.21 0.01 0.33
N VAL A 613 30.36 1.03 0.41
CA VAL A 613 29.55 1.32 1.61
C VAL A 613 28.19 0.68 1.46
N HIS A 614 27.90 -0.31 2.27
CA HIS A 614 26.63 -1.01 2.32
C HIS A 614 25.67 -0.35 3.30
N ILE A 615 24.47 -0.03 2.87
CA ILE A 615 23.39 0.57 3.68
C ILE A 615 22.49 -0.54 4.21
N PHE A 616 22.44 -0.72 5.53
CA PHE A 616 21.53 -1.63 6.22
C PHE A 616 20.51 -0.86 7.05
N SER A 617 19.22 -1.16 6.84
CA SER A 617 18.12 -0.64 7.65
C SER A 617 16.97 -1.64 7.69
N GLY A 618 16.27 -1.70 8.83
CA GLY A 618 15.03 -2.49 8.98
C GLY A 618 13.82 -1.91 8.24
N ALA A 619 13.98 -0.74 7.62
CA ALA A 619 12.93 -0.12 6.81
C ALA A 619 12.64 -0.92 5.54
N SER A 620 11.41 -1.43 5.37
CA SER A 620 11.02 -2.21 4.20
C SER A 620 10.77 -1.32 2.98
N CYS A 621 11.32 -1.73 1.82
CA CYS A 621 10.98 -1.16 0.52
C CYS A 621 9.82 -1.94 -0.11
N ILE A 622 8.61 -1.39 -0.06
CA ILE A 622 7.39 -2.01 -0.59
C ILE A 622 7.07 -1.62 -2.05
N GLY A 623 8.03 -1.00 -2.72
CA GLY A 623 7.92 -0.53 -4.10
C GLY A 623 8.11 0.98 -4.27
N GLN A 624 8.07 1.78 -3.19
CA GLN A 624 8.16 3.24 -3.21
C GLN A 624 9.57 3.79 -3.55
N GLY A 625 10.63 2.95 -3.49
CA GLY A 625 11.97 3.36 -3.92
C GLY A 625 12.88 3.87 -2.80
N LEU A 626 12.71 3.38 -1.58
CA LEU A 626 13.51 3.81 -0.42
C LEU A 626 15.03 3.73 -0.68
N GLY A 627 15.52 2.64 -1.28
CA GLY A 627 16.95 2.47 -1.54
C GLY A 627 17.51 3.58 -2.43
N THR A 628 16.79 3.95 -3.49
CA THR A 628 17.19 5.05 -4.38
C THR A 628 17.26 6.38 -3.62
N VAL A 629 16.27 6.67 -2.77
CA VAL A 629 16.23 7.89 -1.95
C VAL A 629 17.41 7.95 -0.99
N LEU A 630 17.71 6.86 -0.28
CA LEU A 630 18.84 6.82 0.66
C LEU A 630 20.18 7.01 -0.04
N VAL A 631 20.37 6.41 -1.22
CA VAL A 631 21.59 6.61 -2.02
C VAL A 631 21.72 8.07 -2.47
N GLN A 632 20.63 8.71 -2.97
CA GLN A 632 20.69 10.13 -3.33
C GLN A 632 21.01 11.03 -2.12
N MET A 633 20.47 10.72 -0.95
CA MET A 633 20.81 11.43 0.27
C MET A 633 22.30 11.25 0.64
N MET A 634 22.85 10.03 0.52
CA MET A 634 24.27 9.77 0.76
C MET A 634 25.17 10.51 -0.23
N VAL A 635 24.92 10.39 -1.53
CA VAL A 635 25.71 11.07 -2.58
C VAL A 635 25.70 12.60 -2.42
N SER A 636 24.59 13.16 -1.91
CA SER A 636 24.49 14.60 -1.66
C SER A 636 25.25 15.08 -0.42
N ASN A 637 25.47 14.20 0.55
CA ASN A 637 26.03 14.58 1.86
C ASN A 637 27.40 13.92 2.16
N THR A 638 27.99 13.25 1.18
CA THR A 638 29.31 12.64 1.27
C THR A 638 30.15 12.97 0.04
N ASP A 639 31.38 12.49 0.01
CA ASP A 639 32.25 12.50 -1.16
C ASP A 639 32.16 11.22 -2.02
N LEU A 640 31.15 10.38 -1.72
CA LEU A 640 30.90 9.11 -2.43
C LEU A 640 30.12 9.33 -3.72
N THR A 641 30.38 8.47 -4.68
CA THR A 641 29.60 8.35 -5.91
C THR A 641 28.55 7.24 -5.77
N ARG A 642 27.64 7.15 -6.75
CA ARG A 642 26.66 6.06 -6.83
C ARG A 642 27.33 4.67 -6.78
N ASP A 643 28.47 4.52 -7.44
CA ASP A 643 29.16 3.23 -7.58
C ASP A 643 29.85 2.76 -6.29
N ASP A 644 30.08 3.68 -5.36
CA ASP A 644 30.67 3.38 -4.05
C ASP A 644 29.63 2.85 -3.06
N ILE A 645 28.32 2.79 -3.41
CA ILE A 645 27.24 2.54 -2.45
C ILE A 645 26.42 1.33 -2.89
N VAL A 646 26.11 0.45 -1.94
CA VAL A 646 25.22 -0.71 -2.10
C VAL A 646 24.05 -0.58 -1.13
N TYR A 647 22.82 -0.65 -1.64
CA TYR A 647 21.62 -0.73 -0.79
C TYR A 647 21.24 -2.18 -0.55
N GLU A 648 21.19 -2.57 0.73
CA GLU A 648 20.83 -3.92 1.15
C GLU A 648 19.34 -4.02 1.51
N ARG A 649 18.71 -5.14 1.17
CA ARG A 649 17.33 -5.41 1.56
C ARG A 649 17.25 -5.61 3.08
N SER A 650 16.13 -5.16 3.68
CA SER A 650 15.88 -5.31 5.11
C SER A 650 16.02 -6.77 5.55
N ASN A 651 16.77 -7.00 6.60
CA ASN A 651 16.96 -8.28 7.27
C ASN A 651 17.12 -8.05 8.78
N THR A 652 16.89 -9.07 9.60
CA THR A 652 16.80 -8.89 11.05
C THR A 652 18.09 -9.21 11.82
N TRP A 653 19.13 -9.70 11.14
CA TRP A 653 20.41 -10.07 11.82
C TRP A 653 21.53 -9.04 11.63
N ILE A 654 21.43 -8.14 10.65
CA ILE A 654 22.40 -7.05 10.43
C ILE A 654 21.71 -5.69 10.49
N SER A 655 20.56 -5.55 9.85
CA SER A 655 19.82 -4.29 9.75
C SER A 655 19.22 -3.93 11.10
N PRO A 656 19.47 -2.72 11.63
CA PRO A 656 18.81 -2.27 12.85
C PRO A 656 17.33 -2.00 12.58
N ASP A 657 16.49 -2.27 13.56
CA ASP A 657 15.06 -1.97 13.48
C ASP A 657 14.85 -0.47 13.25
N SER A 658 14.22 -0.10 12.15
CA SER A 658 13.91 1.28 11.77
C SER A 658 12.39 1.53 11.70
N GLY A 659 11.61 0.67 12.34
CA GLY A 659 10.16 0.72 12.40
C GLY A 659 9.47 0.34 11.09
N THR A 660 8.18 0.12 11.19
CA THR A 660 7.31 -0.27 10.07
C THR A 660 7.28 0.81 8.98
N THR A 661 7.27 0.39 7.72
CA THR A 661 7.04 1.28 6.57
C THR A 661 5.56 1.63 6.50
N SER A 662 5.17 2.68 7.20
CA SER A 662 3.84 3.23 7.39
C SER A 662 3.91 4.74 7.59
N GLY A 663 2.78 5.46 7.64
CA GLY A 663 2.74 6.87 8.05
C GLY A 663 3.62 7.82 7.25
N SER A 664 3.97 7.48 6.00
CA SER A 664 4.85 8.29 5.13
C SER A 664 6.21 8.63 5.76
N ARG A 665 6.74 7.76 6.66
CA ARG A 665 7.84 8.09 7.57
C ARG A 665 9.24 7.84 7.02
N GLN A 666 9.43 6.92 6.06
CA GLN A 666 10.77 6.39 5.78
C GLN A 666 11.74 7.43 5.20
N THR A 667 11.31 8.28 4.26
CA THR A 667 12.17 9.35 3.71
C THR A 667 12.61 10.32 4.80
N LEU A 668 11.70 10.68 5.72
CA LEU A 668 11.97 11.61 6.81
C LEU A 668 12.78 10.98 7.93
N ILE A 669 12.28 9.89 8.51
CA ILE A 669 12.81 9.30 9.75
C ILE A 669 14.07 8.45 9.48
N THR A 670 13.97 7.50 8.54
CA THR A 670 15.13 6.67 8.16
C THR A 670 16.16 7.47 7.36
N GLY A 671 15.70 8.42 6.53
CA GLY A 671 16.58 9.32 5.79
C GLY A 671 17.46 10.16 6.73
N GLU A 672 16.89 10.76 7.78
CA GLU A 672 17.65 11.51 8.79
C GLU A 672 18.65 10.60 9.53
N ALA A 673 18.24 9.38 9.88
CA ALA A 673 19.17 8.41 10.49
C ALA A 673 20.33 8.05 9.54
N CYS A 674 20.07 7.95 8.24
CA CYS A 674 21.09 7.73 7.22
C CYS A 674 22.10 8.91 7.17
N LEU A 675 21.62 10.14 7.19
CA LEU A 675 22.47 11.33 7.21
C LEU A 675 23.38 11.35 8.44
N ARG A 676 22.87 11.01 9.61
CA ARG A 676 23.68 10.91 10.84
C ARG A 676 24.75 9.83 10.79
N ALA A 677 24.49 8.73 10.08
CA ALA A 677 25.50 7.71 9.82
C ALA A 677 26.56 8.24 8.82
N CYS A 678 26.13 8.99 7.80
CA CYS A 678 27.02 9.65 6.83
C CYS A 678 27.97 10.65 7.49
N GLU A 679 27.51 11.46 8.45
CA GLU A 679 28.36 12.40 9.19
C GLU A 679 29.54 11.69 9.85
N LYS A 680 29.28 10.56 10.53
CA LYS A 680 30.33 9.75 11.17
C LYS A 680 31.28 9.12 10.16
N LEU A 681 30.78 8.65 9.03
CA LEU A 681 31.62 8.14 7.94
C LEU A 681 32.51 9.25 7.38
N MET A 682 31.97 10.46 7.22
CA MET A 682 32.73 11.60 6.70
C MET A 682 33.77 12.15 7.69
N GLU A 683 33.64 11.92 9.00
CA GLU A 683 34.70 12.21 9.95
C GLU A 683 35.97 11.44 9.60
N ASP A 684 35.86 10.13 9.34
CA ASP A 684 36.96 9.29 8.94
C ASP A 684 37.49 9.66 7.54
N ARG A 685 36.61 9.97 6.60
CA ARG A 685 37.00 10.43 5.25
C ARG A 685 37.80 11.74 5.32
N ARG A 686 37.38 12.73 6.11
CA ARG A 686 38.05 14.00 6.29
C ARG A 686 39.41 13.83 6.98
N SER A 687 39.64 12.77 7.78
CA SER A 687 40.94 12.43 8.33
C SER A 687 41.90 11.85 7.29
N GLY A 688 41.47 11.67 6.04
CA GLY A 688 42.27 11.19 4.91
C GLY A 688 42.22 9.68 4.69
N LEU A 689 41.34 8.94 5.37
CA LEU A 689 41.19 7.51 5.16
C LEU A 689 40.46 7.21 3.83
N SER A 690 41.03 6.32 3.03
CA SER A 690 40.34 5.77 1.84
C SER A 690 39.32 4.70 2.25
N LEU A 691 38.33 4.37 1.39
CA LEU A 691 37.40 3.27 1.64
C LEU A 691 38.11 1.94 1.89
N GLN A 692 39.24 1.68 1.21
CA GLN A 692 40.03 0.48 1.40
C GLN A 692 40.61 0.39 2.83
N GLN A 693 41.02 1.54 3.43
CA GLN A 693 41.51 1.60 4.80
C GLN A 693 40.39 1.55 5.84
N MET A 694 39.15 1.78 5.40
CA MET A 694 37.95 1.77 6.25
C MET A 694 37.22 0.42 6.23
N LYS A 695 37.71 -0.58 5.48
CA LYS A 695 37.08 -1.93 5.42
C LYS A 695 36.76 -2.49 6.80
N GLY A 696 35.54 -3.04 6.94
CA GLY A 696 35.01 -3.58 8.19
C GLY A 696 34.55 -2.53 9.21
N ARG A 697 34.72 -1.22 8.93
CA ARG A 697 34.19 -0.18 9.82
C ARG A 697 32.70 -0.07 9.70
N VAL A 698 32.04 0.21 10.83
CA VAL A 698 30.61 0.34 10.97
C VAL A 698 30.26 1.73 11.49
N TYR A 699 29.35 2.39 10.81
CA TYR A 699 28.83 3.71 11.19
C TYR A 699 27.33 3.60 11.44
N TYR A 700 26.93 3.91 12.66
CA TYR A 700 25.54 3.80 13.10
C TYR A 700 24.91 5.19 13.24
N GLY A 701 23.77 5.38 12.57
CA GLY A 701 22.93 6.55 12.68
C GLY A 701 21.57 6.22 13.27
N GLU A 702 21.10 7.07 14.18
CA GLU A 702 19.78 6.98 14.79
C GLU A 702 19.12 8.36 14.85
N TYR A 703 17.85 8.41 14.54
CA TYR A 703 17.02 9.59 14.73
C TYR A 703 15.74 9.20 15.45
N LEU A 704 15.49 9.82 16.58
CA LEU A 704 14.22 9.74 17.32
C LEU A 704 13.45 11.05 17.10
N ALA A 705 12.34 10.96 16.39
CA ALA A 705 11.40 12.06 16.25
C ALA A 705 10.61 12.24 17.56
N LYS A 706 10.78 13.41 18.18
CA LYS A 706 10.08 13.76 19.42
C LYS A 706 8.79 14.49 19.08
N THR A 707 7.68 13.97 19.58
CA THR A 707 6.34 14.57 19.42
C THR A 707 5.60 14.51 20.75
N ASP A 708 4.57 15.32 20.88
CA ASP A 708 3.72 15.36 22.06
C ASP A 708 2.42 14.60 21.85
N PRO A 709 1.84 13.97 22.87
CA PRO A 709 0.50 13.43 22.82
C PRO A 709 -0.53 14.49 22.43
N LEU A 710 -1.62 14.07 21.80
CA LEU A 710 -2.74 14.95 21.53
C LEU A 710 -3.29 15.53 22.85
N GLY A 711 -3.53 16.86 22.84
CA GLY A 711 -4.02 17.56 24.03
C GLY A 711 -2.97 17.75 25.12
N ALA A 712 -1.67 17.57 24.82
CA ALA A 712 -0.60 17.83 25.78
C ALA A 712 -0.67 19.28 26.32
N ASP A 713 -0.58 19.43 27.63
CA ASP A 713 -0.57 20.74 28.30
C ASP A 713 0.85 21.34 28.27
N VAL A 714 1.26 21.70 27.06
CA VAL A 714 2.55 22.37 26.79
C VAL A 714 2.30 23.62 25.92
N PRO A 715 3.15 24.66 26.03
CA PRO A 715 2.92 25.93 25.33
C PRO A 715 2.82 25.81 23.81
N ASN A 716 3.60 24.93 23.21
CA ASN A 716 3.67 24.72 21.75
C ASN A 716 3.70 23.21 21.45
N PRO A 717 2.56 22.52 21.50
CA PRO A 717 2.52 21.09 21.26
C PRO A 717 2.92 20.74 19.83
N VAL A 718 3.78 19.75 19.68
CA VAL A 718 4.23 19.21 18.39
C VAL A 718 3.61 17.84 18.21
N SER A 719 2.46 17.77 17.57
CA SER A 719 1.78 16.48 17.32
C SER A 719 2.50 15.65 16.27
N HIS A 720 3.12 16.28 15.26
CA HIS A 720 3.88 15.60 14.21
C HIS A 720 5.10 16.42 13.80
N VAL A 721 6.17 15.73 13.44
CA VAL A 721 7.43 16.37 13.01
C VAL A 721 7.26 17.16 11.72
N ALA A 722 6.43 16.66 10.81
CA ALA A 722 6.14 17.34 9.55
C ALA A 722 4.73 16.98 9.05
N TYR A 723 4.18 17.90 8.27
CA TYR A 723 2.96 17.68 7.49
C TYR A 723 3.25 17.92 6.00
N GLY A 724 2.76 17.04 5.14
CA GLY A 724 2.61 17.32 3.72
C GLY A 724 1.24 17.95 3.45
N TYR A 725 1.17 18.80 2.43
CA TYR A 725 -0.06 19.46 1.98
C TYR A 725 -0.33 19.17 0.52
N ALA A 726 -1.60 19.14 0.15
CA ALA A 726 -1.99 18.88 -1.22
C ALA A 726 -3.26 19.62 -1.61
N THR A 727 -3.31 20.03 -2.88
CA THR A 727 -4.53 20.49 -3.54
C THR A 727 -4.73 19.71 -4.82
N GLN A 728 -5.92 19.13 -5.01
CA GLN A 728 -6.26 18.41 -6.23
C GLN A 728 -7.51 19.02 -6.89
N LEU A 729 -7.44 19.06 -8.22
CA LEU A 729 -8.46 19.62 -9.09
C LEU A 729 -8.98 18.52 -10.01
N CYS A 730 -10.31 18.35 -10.07
CA CYS A 730 -10.98 17.48 -11.01
C CYS A 730 -11.73 18.31 -12.06
N ILE A 731 -11.51 18.03 -13.31
CA ILE A 731 -12.22 18.64 -14.45
C ILE A 731 -13.00 17.52 -15.15
N LEU A 732 -14.31 17.71 -15.33
CA LEU A 732 -15.16 16.76 -16.06
C LEU A 732 -15.41 17.25 -17.50
N ASP A 733 -15.51 16.27 -18.40
CA ASP A 733 -16.08 16.50 -19.72
C ASP A 733 -17.61 16.68 -19.57
N LYS A 734 -18.11 17.85 -19.97
CA LYS A 734 -19.50 18.25 -19.78
C LYS A 734 -20.51 17.35 -20.53
N LYS A 735 -20.08 16.71 -21.63
CA LYS A 735 -20.97 15.91 -22.48
C LYS A 735 -21.07 14.47 -21.97
N THR A 736 -19.95 13.89 -21.58
CA THR A 736 -19.89 12.49 -21.16
C THR A 736 -19.99 12.30 -19.65
N GLY A 737 -19.77 13.36 -18.85
CA GLY A 737 -19.65 13.29 -17.39
C GLY A 737 -18.41 12.54 -16.91
N ARG A 738 -17.49 12.17 -17.83
CA ARG A 738 -16.26 11.49 -17.44
C ARG A 738 -15.21 12.48 -16.95
N VAL A 739 -14.33 12.03 -16.06
CA VAL A 739 -13.17 12.80 -15.65
C VAL A 739 -12.30 13.00 -16.89
N GLU A 740 -12.06 14.26 -17.24
CA GLU A 740 -11.20 14.64 -18.37
C GLU A 740 -9.76 14.84 -17.92
N HIS A 741 -9.57 15.52 -16.77
CA HIS A 741 -8.25 15.86 -16.28
C HIS A 741 -8.25 15.92 -14.75
N MET A 742 -7.25 15.27 -14.14
CA MET A 742 -6.90 15.44 -12.74
C MET A 742 -5.59 16.22 -12.65
N ILE A 743 -5.56 17.30 -11.91
CA ILE A 743 -4.34 18.07 -11.61
C ILE A 743 -4.09 17.97 -10.11
N ALA A 744 -2.89 17.54 -9.71
CA ALA A 744 -2.58 17.23 -8.33
C ALA A 744 -1.29 17.95 -7.90
N ALA A 745 -1.40 19.03 -7.13
CA ALA A 745 -0.29 19.76 -6.56
C ALA A 745 0.01 19.26 -5.15
N HIS A 746 1.23 18.82 -4.92
CA HIS A 746 1.66 18.25 -3.63
C HIS A 746 2.94 18.92 -3.14
N ASP A 747 2.89 19.45 -1.92
CA ASP A 747 4.05 19.86 -1.16
C ASP A 747 4.81 18.60 -0.70
N VAL A 748 6.08 18.51 -1.07
CA VAL A 748 6.98 17.41 -0.75
C VAL A 748 8.16 17.84 0.11
N GLY A 749 8.11 19.08 0.65
CA GLY A 749 9.25 19.73 1.24
C GLY A 749 10.35 19.91 0.19
N LYS A 750 11.45 19.16 0.30
CA LYS A 750 12.47 19.04 -0.75
C LYS A 750 12.30 17.73 -1.51
N ALA A 751 12.03 17.78 -2.79
CA ALA A 751 11.96 16.59 -3.63
C ALA A 751 13.35 15.92 -3.71
N VAL A 752 13.48 14.70 -3.17
CA VAL A 752 14.74 13.92 -3.30
C VAL A 752 14.88 13.37 -4.70
N ASN A 753 13.84 12.72 -5.20
CA ASN A 753 13.73 12.25 -6.59
C ASN A 753 12.39 12.70 -7.19
N PRO A 754 12.36 13.79 -7.98
CA PRO A 754 11.11 14.29 -8.56
C PRO A 754 10.36 13.28 -9.42
N LEU A 755 11.09 12.41 -10.17
CA LEU A 755 10.50 11.36 -10.98
C LEU A 755 9.69 10.35 -10.13
N SER A 756 10.25 9.96 -8.99
CA SER A 756 9.58 9.09 -8.03
C SER A 756 8.41 9.79 -7.34
N CYS A 757 8.54 11.09 -7.00
CA CYS A 757 7.47 11.88 -6.40
C CYS A 757 6.25 11.94 -7.31
N GLU A 758 6.45 12.27 -8.58
CA GLU A 758 5.37 12.26 -9.59
C GLU A 758 4.66 10.91 -9.66
N GLY A 759 5.44 9.81 -9.74
CA GLY A 759 4.87 8.46 -9.76
C GLY A 759 4.05 8.10 -8.52
N GLN A 760 4.42 8.60 -7.33
CA GLN A 760 3.62 8.45 -6.11
C GLN A 760 2.31 9.25 -6.18
N ILE A 761 2.35 10.47 -6.71
CA ILE A 761 1.17 11.33 -6.90
C ILE A 761 0.20 10.68 -7.89
N GLU A 762 0.67 10.29 -9.06
CA GLU A 762 -0.13 9.65 -10.11
C GLU A 762 -0.82 8.38 -9.60
N GLY A 763 -0.07 7.51 -8.92
CA GLY A 763 -0.61 6.28 -8.34
C GLY A 763 -1.63 6.53 -7.23
N GLY A 764 -1.41 7.53 -6.37
CA GLY A 764 -2.34 7.91 -5.31
C GLY A 764 -3.65 8.47 -5.85
N VAL A 765 -3.57 9.35 -6.86
CA VAL A 765 -4.74 9.91 -7.55
C VAL A 765 -5.59 8.81 -8.16
N VAL A 766 -5.01 7.87 -8.92
CA VAL A 766 -5.76 6.78 -9.55
C VAL A 766 -6.41 5.86 -8.53
N MET A 767 -5.70 5.53 -7.44
CA MET A 767 -6.26 4.73 -6.34
C MET A 767 -7.48 5.42 -5.74
N SER A 768 -7.41 6.72 -5.47
CA SER A 768 -8.50 7.46 -4.86
C SER A 768 -9.61 7.83 -5.86
N MET A 769 -9.33 7.93 -7.16
CA MET A 769 -10.36 7.96 -8.19
C MET A 769 -11.22 6.70 -8.14
N GLY A 770 -10.58 5.54 -7.97
CA GLY A 770 -11.29 4.27 -7.77
C GLY A 770 -12.19 4.31 -6.54
N TYR A 771 -11.67 4.76 -5.42
CA TYR A 771 -12.41 4.96 -4.17
C TYR A 771 -13.60 5.89 -4.31
N ALA A 772 -13.42 6.99 -5.04
CA ALA A 772 -14.47 7.98 -5.26
C ALA A 772 -15.57 7.47 -6.20
N LEU A 773 -15.27 6.65 -7.19
CA LEU A 773 -16.14 6.44 -8.34
C LEU A 773 -16.70 5.03 -8.50
N ARG A 774 -15.97 3.98 -8.06
CA ARG A 774 -16.41 2.63 -8.43
C ARG A 774 -15.84 1.45 -7.64
N GLU A 775 -14.80 1.64 -6.83
CA GLU A 775 -14.25 0.54 -6.04
C GLU A 775 -15.19 0.17 -4.89
N LYS A 776 -15.50 -1.12 -4.79
CA LYS A 776 -16.35 -1.68 -3.74
C LYS A 776 -15.74 -2.97 -3.21
N TYR A 777 -15.90 -3.18 -1.93
CA TYR A 777 -15.60 -4.43 -1.26
C TYR A 777 -16.85 -4.85 -0.49
N PRO A 778 -17.90 -5.32 -1.21
CA PRO A 778 -19.15 -5.71 -0.57
C PRO A 778 -18.94 -6.92 0.32
N ILE A 779 -19.61 -6.90 1.46
CA ILE A 779 -19.68 -7.98 2.44
C ILE A 779 -21.16 -8.38 2.52
N ASP A 780 -21.45 -9.67 2.42
CA ASP A 780 -22.83 -10.17 2.48
C ASP A 780 -23.31 -10.37 3.95
N ASP A 781 -24.58 -10.78 4.11
CA ASP A 781 -25.20 -11.04 5.42
C ASP A 781 -24.58 -12.23 6.18
N ASN A 782 -23.62 -12.93 5.60
CA ASN A 782 -22.80 -13.95 6.27
C ASN A 782 -21.39 -13.45 6.58
N CYS A 783 -21.16 -12.15 6.55
CA CYS A 783 -19.85 -11.51 6.67
C CYS A 783 -18.82 -12.00 5.62
N LYS A 784 -19.31 -12.51 4.48
CA LYS A 784 -18.47 -13.02 3.40
C LYS A 784 -18.17 -11.91 2.39
N PRO A 785 -16.87 -11.61 2.16
CA PRO A 785 -16.49 -10.58 1.20
C PRO A 785 -16.48 -11.10 -0.24
N ILE A 786 -16.29 -10.17 -1.18
CA ILE A 786 -16.01 -10.47 -2.58
C ILE A 786 -14.76 -11.36 -2.71
N GLU A 787 -14.82 -12.37 -3.59
CA GLU A 787 -13.75 -13.35 -3.76
C GLU A 787 -12.90 -13.14 -5.02
N LYS A 788 -13.30 -12.24 -5.93
CA LYS A 788 -12.66 -12.08 -7.24
C LYS A 788 -12.00 -10.72 -7.39
N TYR A 789 -10.70 -10.73 -7.69
CA TYR A 789 -9.92 -9.53 -7.97
C TYR A 789 -10.50 -8.68 -9.12
N GLY A 790 -10.95 -9.34 -10.18
CA GLY A 790 -11.55 -8.65 -11.33
C GLY A 790 -12.84 -7.91 -11.03
N SER A 791 -13.49 -8.17 -9.88
CA SER A 791 -14.75 -7.56 -9.47
C SER A 791 -14.57 -6.32 -8.58
N LEU A 792 -13.36 -6.00 -8.13
CA LEU A 792 -13.08 -4.88 -7.21
C LEU A 792 -13.37 -3.48 -7.78
N GLY A 793 -13.46 -3.31 -9.09
CA GLY A 793 -13.72 -2.00 -9.68
C GLY A 793 -12.48 -1.17 -9.99
N LEU A 794 -11.30 -1.76 -10.01
CA LEU A 794 -10.05 -1.05 -10.29
C LEU A 794 -10.04 -0.42 -11.68
N PHE A 795 -9.44 0.77 -11.81
CA PHE A 795 -9.22 1.42 -13.09
C PHE A 795 -8.17 0.69 -13.94
N ARG A 796 -8.38 0.67 -15.24
CA ARG A 796 -7.45 0.16 -16.25
C ARG A 796 -6.84 1.31 -17.05
N ALA A 797 -5.69 1.11 -17.65
CA ALA A 797 -4.94 2.14 -18.37
C ALA A 797 -5.78 2.94 -19.41
N HIS A 798 -6.65 2.24 -20.16
CA HIS A 798 -7.47 2.87 -21.21
C HIS A 798 -8.70 3.63 -20.69
N GLU A 799 -9.00 3.54 -19.40
CA GLU A 799 -10.14 4.22 -18.76
C GLU A 799 -9.75 5.53 -18.08
N LEU A 800 -8.45 5.78 -17.94
CA LEU A 800 -7.93 6.90 -17.15
C LEU A 800 -7.96 8.22 -17.91
N PRO A 801 -8.25 9.33 -17.22
CA PRO A 801 -8.11 10.67 -17.75
C PRO A 801 -6.64 11.06 -17.91
N LYS A 802 -6.42 12.28 -18.40
CA LYS A 802 -5.12 12.96 -18.24
C LYS A 802 -4.88 13.21 -16.74
N ILE A 803 -3.64 12.96 -16.28
CA ILE A 803 -3.21 13.26 -14.91
C ILE A 803 -1.97 14.14 -15.00
N THR A 804 -1.98 15.28 -14.30
CA THR A 804 -0.82 16.18 -14.16
C THR A 804 -0.41 16.23 -12.69
N ALA A 805 0.77 15.72 -12.41
CA ALA A 805 1.40 15.82 -11.09
C ALA A 805 2.25 17.10 -11.02
N LEU A 806 2.01 17.94 -10.02
CA LEU A 806 2.78 19.13 -9.72
C LEU A 806 3.50 18.93 -8.39
N VAL A 807 4.81 18.78 -8.46
CA VAL A 807 5.69 18.62 -7.28
C VAL A 807 6.06 20.02 -6.80
N ILE A 808 5.66 20.37 -5.57
CA ILE A 808 5.93 21.67 -4.98
C ILE A 808 7.05 21.53 -3.95
N ASP A 809 8.19 22.14 -4.24
CA ASP A 809 9.30 22.26 -3.29
C ASP A 809 8.98 23.40 -2.30
N LYS A 810 8.80 23.04 -1.03
CA LYS A 810 8.62 24.02 0.08
C LYS A 810 9.65 23.76 1.16
N PRO A 811 10.88 24.27 1.00
CA PRO A 811 11.93 24.08 1.99
C PRO A 811 11.59 24.78 3.31
N GLY A 812 12.09 24.22 4.40
CA GLY A 812 11.87 24.79 5.76
C GLY A 812 12.11 23.77 6.86
N LEU A 813 11.82 22.51 6.58
CA LEU A 813 12.06 21.40 7.51
C LEU A 813 13.58 21.22 7.74
N LYS A 814 13.99 21.06 9.01
CA LYS A 814 15.42 21.05 9.43
C LYS A 814 16.04 19.65 9.43
N VAL A 815 15.27 18.59 9.15
CA VAL A 815 15.72 17.20 9.14
C VAL A 815 15.56 16.61 7.74
N ALA A 816 16.25 15.52 7.47
CA ALA A 816 16.19 14.76 6.21
C ALA A 816 16.34 15.64 4.94
N CYS A 817 17.26 16.63 5.00
CA CYS A 817 17.48 17.60 3.92
C CYS A 817 16.20 18.36 3.50
N GLY A 818 15.23 18.46 4.38
CA GLY A 818 13.95 19.14 4.11
C GLY A 818 12.89 18.28 3.42
N ALA A 819 13.14 17.00 3.21
CA ALA A 819 12.21 16.11 2.52
C ALA A 819 11.04 15.67 3.41
N ILE A 820 9.84 15.66 2.86
CA ILE A 820 8.60 15.18 3.51
C ILE A 820 8.13 13.92 2.78
N GLY A 821 7.75 12.88 3.53
CA GLY A 821 7.18 11.66 2.96
C GLY A 821 5.79 11.89 2.37
N ILE A 822 5.55 11.40 1.16
CA ILE A 822 4.29 11.60 0.41
C ILE A 822 3.53 10.32 0.12
N GLY A 823 3.84 9.23 0.79
CA GLY A 823 3.23 7.92 0.53
C GLY A 823 1.70 7.91 0.61
N GLU A 824 1.10 8.70 1.49
CA GLU A 824 -0.32 8.69 1.81
C GLU A 824 -1.10 9.90 1.29
N ILE A 825 -0.55 11.12 1.41
CA ILE A 825 -1.24 12.38 1.07
C ILE A 825 -1.78 12.38 -0.37
N THR A 826 -1.11 11.70 -1.26
CA THR A 826 -1.44 11.63 -2.69
C THR A 826 -2.82 11.05 -3.00
N SER A 827 -3.41 10.30 -2.06
CA SER A 827 -4.72 9.66 -2.20
C SER A 827 -5.82 10.34 -1.36
N ILE A 828 -5.58 11.49 -0.74
CA ILE A 828 -6.51 12.05 0.23
C ILE A 828 -7.52 13.02 -0.40
N PRO A 829 -7.15 14.11 -1.10
CA PRO A 829 -8.11 15.12 -1.54
C PRO A 829 -8.84 14.79 -2.85
N THR A 830 -8.60 13.63 -3.45
CA THR A 830 -9.18 13.23 -4.75
C THR A 830 -10.70 13.09 -4.69
N ALA A 831 -11.23 12.40 -3.69
CA ALA A 831 -12.65 12.10 -3.61
C ALA A 831 -13.52 13.36 -3.45
N PRO A 832 -13.23 14.33 -2.56
CA PRO A 832 -13.99 15.56 -2.46
C PRO A 832 -13.87 16.44 -3.72
N ALA A 833 -12.71 16.46 -4.40
CA ALA A 833 -12.54 17.16 -5.66
C ALA A 833 -13.46 16.60 -6.75
N ILE A 834 -13.55 15.28 -6.87
CA ILE A 834 -14.44 14.63 -7.83
C ILE A 834 -15.91 14.87 -7.47
N ALA A 835 -16.29 14.77 -6.20
CA ALA A 835 -17.65 14.98 -5.75
C ALA A 835 -18.15 16.40 -6.05
N ASP A 836 -17.30 17.41 -5.84
CA ASP A 836 -17.64 18.80 -6.19
C ASP A 836 -17.75 19.02 -7.70
N ALA A 837 -16.86 18.40 -8.49
CA ALA A 837 -16.94 18.47 -9.95
C ALA A 837 -18.27 17.90 -10.48
N TYR A 838 -18.77 16.79 -9.92
CA TYR A 838 -20.08 16.25 -10.27
C TYR A 838 -21.23 17.17 -9.85
N TYR A 839 -21.16 17.79 -8.67
CA TYR A 839 -22.14 18.78 -8.29
C TYR A 839 -22.17 19.97 -9.26
N ARG A 840 -21.01 20.44 -9.75
CA ARG A 840 -20.95 21.48 -10.78
C ARG A 840 -21.52 21.03 -12.13
N LEU A 841 -21.56 19.72 -12.39
CA LEU A 841 -22.11 19.15 -13.61
C LEU A 841 -23.65 19.06 -13.58
N ASP A 842 -24.20 18.53 -12.48
CA ASP A 842 -25.61 18.10 -12.42
C ASP A 842 -26.42 18.73 -11.26
N GLY A 843 -25.79 19.45 -10.35
CA GLY A 843 -26.43 20.09 -9.19
C GLY A 843 -26.79 19.12 -8.05
N GLU A 844 -26.41 17.84 -8.15
CA GLU A 844 -26.69 16.83 -7.13
C GLU A 844 -25.54 16.69 -6.14
N ARG A 845 -25.76 16.98 -4.83
CA ARG A 845 -24.80 16.72 -3.78
C ARG A 845 -24.83 15.24 -3.38
N ARG A 846 -23.67 14.64 -3.30
CA ARG A 846 -23.46 13.24 -2.90
C ARG A 846 -22.67 13.17 -1.60
N TYR A 847 -23.15 12.39 -0.64
CA TYR A 847 -22.61 12.31 0.72
C TYR A 847 -22.04 10.92 1.04
N SER A 848 -22.10 9.99 0.07
CA SER A 848 -21.54 8.65 0.22
C SER A 848 -20.60 8.31 -0.94
N LEU A 849 -19.62 7.44 -0.67
CA LEU A 849 -18.72 6.88 -1.66
C LEU A 849 -19.00 5.38 -1.87
N PRO A 850 -18.72 4.83 -3.04
CA PRO A 850 -18.45 5.55 -4.30
C PRO A 850 -19.67 6.33 -4.76
N LEU A 851 -19.41 7.46 -5.45
CA LEU A 851 -20.45 8.37 -5.90
C LEU A 851 -21.45 7.65 -6.82
N CYS A 852 -22.73 7.78 -6.51
CA CYS A 852 -23.84 7.28 -7.34
C CYS A 852 -24.13 8.22 -8.52
N ASN A 853 -24.91 7.73 -9.50
CA ASN A 853 -25.35 8.49 -10.68
C ASN A 853 -24.17 9.09 -11.48
N THR A 854 -23.09 8.30 -11.66
CA THR A 854 -21.94 8.69 -12.46
C THR A 854 -21.75 7.72 -13.64
N PRO A 855 -21.03 8.13 -14.72
CA PRO A 855 -20.70 7.23 -15.83
C PRO A 855 -19.81 6.05 -15.44
N TYR A 856 -19.29 6.04 -14.22
CA TYR A 856 -18.43 4.99 -13.68
C TYR A 856 -19.17 3.99 -12.81
N GLU A 857 -20.41 4.28 -12.47
CA GLU A 857 -21.23 3.37 -11.67
C GLU A 857 -21.41 2.04 -12.40
N ARG A 858 -21.03 0.96 -11.74
CA ARG A 858 -21.23 -0.38 -12.26
C ARG A 858 -22.70 -0.75 -12.08
N ARG A 859 -23.40 -0.96 -13.17
CA ARG A 859 -24.69 -1.65 -13.13
C ARG A 859 -24.42 -3.08 -12.69
N GLY A 860 -24.99 -3.46 -11.54
CA GLY A 860 -24.81 -4.76 -10.90
C GLY A 860 -25.21 -5.95 -11.79
#